data_ab7a38ba31e933b50741c31f42cfa361
#
_entry.id   ab7a38ba31e933b50741c31f42cfa361
#
_cell.length_a   1.000
_cell.length_b   1.000
_cell.length_c   1.000
_cell.angle_alpha   90.00
_cell.angle_beta   90.00
_cell.angle_gamma   90.00
#
_symmetry.space_group_name_H-M   'P 1'
#
loop_
_entity.id
_entity.type
_entity.pdbx_description
1 polymer ?
#
loop_
_entity_poly.entity_id
_entity_poly.type
_entity_poly.pdbx_seq_one_letter_code
_entity_poly.pdbx_strand_id
1 'polypeptide(L)'
;MPGEHSMYKGNHLKTTSFFALSSLTIALFSGYSYGEEKLEEIKVTAENQVKQSLGSSLVTAKDLEKRPATNDVSEVLRTMPGVNLTGNSSTGQRGNKRQIDIRGMGPENTLILVDGKPVTSRNAERYGVRGERNSRGDSNWVPVEAIEKIEVLRGPSAARYGSGAMGGVVNIITKPVTNDLHGSLSYYTNQPEDSDEGATNRVGFNLSGALIKDVLQFRLYGNWNKTQADEVGINGDPAIAGREGVRNKDINGRLVWNINEKNKLTLDSGFSRQGNIYNGDTQNSSAGLYNNKNYPETKTLAGSKAETARLYRQNYALTYEGKFDHFDNKTYITFDKTKNSRLPEYLAGGPEGSYSSTSAFSDSILKNTRFSSEFYIPFTLGVEHMLTVGFEGVHSSLDDASSMTQLLGGRRVGNKVVYDLKERLPSGISNVRGGHSSQTEWAVFVEDNISATQSTILTPSLRYDYNTYSGSNVSGGLNFLQSLNDDWKIKGGIARAYKAPNLYQTNPNYLLFTLGQGCPTNVPNNKTCYFQGNSDIKPETSWNKEIGIEYDKDGLLASVAYFRNDYRNKIVSDGEFIGLTNLGNYLYKWGNANRAVIEGFEGNLTLPLIQDKLNWVNNFTYMHKTKNKDTGNPLSIVPKYTLNSSLSYQITDSLDAMLTYTQYGKQKSRKNPENRMENGNNKYVNQLAGSEDIGSYAVWGLSAGYNWKDTISIRVGVSNLFDKRIYRSSSSTNYNAHTYNEPGRAYYATVKYTF
;
A
#
# COMPACT_ATOMS: atom_id res chain seq x y z
N MET A 1 3.71 33.34 54.22
CA MET A 1 4.86 32.41 54.18
C MET A 1 4.66 31.54 52.99
N PRO A 2 5.69 31.35 52.11
CA PRO A 2 5.52 31.19 50.68
C PRO A 2 5.37 29.73 50.22
N GLY A 3 4.58 29.55 49.14
CA GLY A 3 4.43 28.31 48.43
C GLY A 3 5.51 28.14 47.35
N GLU A 4 6.06 26.95 47.27
CA GLU A 4 7.03 26.58 46.23
C GLU A 4 6.31 26.19 44.92
N HIS A 5 6.61 26.93 43.87
CA HIS A 5 6.32 26.56 42.51
C HIS A 5 7.41 25.62 41.98
N SER A 6 7.07 24.36 41.74
CA SER A 6 7.91 23.43 40.96
C SER A 6 7.78 23.73 39.48
N MET A 7 8.84 24.29 38.87
CA MET A 7 8.96 24.48 37.44
C MET A 7 9.37 23.16 36.76
N TYR A 8 8.50 22.64 35.91
CA TYR A 8 8.86 21.62 34.96
C TYR A 8 9.79 22.25 33.88
N LYS A 9 11.07 21.88 33.89
CA LYS A 9 12.02 22.20 32.81
C LYS A 9 11.66 21.35 31.60
N GLY A 10 11.04 21.97 30.64
CA GLY A 10 10.94 21.43 29.29
C GLY A 10 12.34 21.46 28.64
N ASN A 11 12.84 20.29 28.27
CA ASN A 11 14.03 20.17 27.44
C ASN A 11 13.73 20.67 26.03
N HIS A 12 14.07 21.89 25.74
CA HIS A 12 14.20 22.38 24.37
C HIS A 12 15.43 21.72 23.73
N LEU A 13 15.19 20.67 22.93
CA LEU A 13 16.19 20.19 21.98
C LEU A 13 16.44 21.29 20.93
N LYS A 14 17.64 21.84 20.98
CA LYS A 14 18.08 22.86 20.04
C LYS A 14 18.17 22.29 18.64
N THR A 15 17.42 22.88 17.72
CA THR A 15 17.33 22.57 16.29
C THR A 15 18.60 22.96 15.46
N THR A 16 19.76 23.08 16.09
CA THR A 16 20.97 23.58 15.45
C THR A 16 21.96 22.52 14.93
N SER A 17 21.63 21.23 15.03
CA SER A 17 22.57 20.16 14.64
C SER A 17 22.37 19.58 13.23
N PHE A 18 21.33 19.95 12.50
CA PHE A 18 21.02 19.34 11.19
C PHE A 18 21.82 19.91 10.02
N PHE A 19 22.38 21.10 10.12
CA PHE A 19 23.15 21.72 9.04
C PHE A 19 24.64 21.36 9.03
N ALA A 20 25.18 20.79 10.10
CA ALA A 20 26.61 20.50 10.21
C ALA A 20 27.05 19.18 9.55
N LEU A 21 26.11 18.23 9.29
CA LEU A 21 26.46 16.95 8.65
C LEU A 21 26.57 17.03 7.13
N SER A 22 25.88 17.98 6.48
CA SER A 22 25.97 18.16 5.02
C SER A 22 27.33 18.73 4.57
N SER A 23 28.01 19.47 5.44
CA SER A 23 29.33 20.04 5.13
C SER A 23 30.49 19.07 5.36
N LEU A 24 30.30 17.99 6.15
CA LEU A 24 31.37 17.01 6.41
C LEU A 24 31.51 15.97 5.29
N THR A 25 30.46 15.73 4.52
CA THR A 25 30.49 14.77 3.39
C THR A 25 31.25 15.33 2.17
N ILE A 26 31.33 16.65 2.00
CA ILE A 26 32.01 17.30 0.88
C ILE A 26 33.56 17.29 1.04
N ALA A 27 34.06 17.19 2.26
CA ALA A 27 35.51 17.29 2.54
C ALA A 27 36.31 15.99 2.29
N LEU A 28 35.64 14.85 2.06
CA LEU A 28 36.32 13.54 1.91
C LEU A 28 36.69 13.19 0.46
N PHE A 29 36.26 13.98 -0.53
CA PHE A 29 36.43 13.64 -1.96
C PHE A 29 37.36 14.52 -2.76
N SER A 30 38.17 15.35 -2.15
CA SER A 30 39.07 16.32 -2.84
C SER A 30 40.44 15.75 -3.26
N GLY A 31 40.53 14.54 -3.77
CA GLY A 31 41.79 13.90 -4.04
C GLY A 31 42.02 13.13 -5.35
N TYR A 32 41.09 13.08 -6.28
CA TYR A 32 41.30 12.33 -7.51
C TYR A 32 41.06 13.13 -8.77
N SER A 33 42.06 13.16 -9.65
CA SER A 33 42.01 13.76 -10.98
C SER A 33 41.45 12.77 -11.99
N TYR A 34 40.37 13.14 -12.70
CA TYR A 34 39.70 12.31 -13.71
C TYR A 34 39.75 12.98 -15.08
N GLY A 35 39.93 12.13 -16.10
CA GLY A 35 39.93 12.55 -17.49
C GLY A 35 38.52 12.89 -18.00
N GLU A 36 38.44 13.91 -18.86
CA GLU A 36 37.20 14.32 -19.54
C GLU A 36 36.74 13.24 -20.54
N GLU A 37 35.79 12.36 -20.14
CA GLU A 37 34.90 11.68 -21.07
C GLU A 37 33.48 12.22 -20.91
N LYS A 38 32.80 12.46 -22.03
CA LYS A 38 31.39 12.85 -22.08
C LYS A 38 30.56 11.83 -21.32
N LEU A 39 30.13 12.20 -20.12
CA LEU A 39 29.12 11.47 -19.37
C LEU A 39 27.82 11.53 -20.14
N GLU A 40 27.45 10.45 -20.85
CA GLU A 40 26.08 10.22 -21.27
C GLU A 40 25.20 10.25 -20.02
N GLU A 41 23.99 10.78 -20.18
CA GLU A 41 23.03 11.03 -19.09
C GLU A 41 22.71 9.71 -18.35
N ILE A 42 23.46 9.42 -17.28
CA ILE A 42 23.25 8.25 -16.45
C ILE A 42 22.08 8.52 -15.54
N LYS A 43 20.89 8.22 -16.03
CA LYS A 43 19.69 8.15 -15.20
C LYS A 43 19.75 6.89 -14.36
N VAL A 44 20.35 6.97 -13.17
CA VAL A 44 20.14 5.96 -12.12
C VAL A 44 18.75 6.18 -11.55
N THR A 45 17.76 5.82 -12.34
CA THR A 45 16.34 5.86 -11.96
C THR A 45 15.93 4.48 -11.51
N ALA A 46 14.78 4.37 -10.86
CA ALA A 46 14.09 3.10 -10.66
C ALA A 46 14.05 2.26 -11.96
N GLU A 47 14.06 2.90 -13.13
CA GLU A 47 14.12 2.26 -14.45
C GLU A 47 15.38 1.39 -14.67
N ASN A 48 16.56 1.84 -14.23
CA ASN A 48 17.78 1.01 -14.33
C ASN A 48 17.74 -0.14 -13.31
N GLN A 49 17.19 0.08 -12.13
CA GLN A 49 16.95 -0.99 -11.15
C GLN A 49 15.91 -1.98 -11.65
N VAL A 50 14.83 -1.51 -12.29
CA VAL A 50 13.81 -2.33 -12.94
C VAL A 50 14.46 -3.22 -14.02
N LYS A 51 15.38 -2.71 -14.82
CA LYS A 51 16.09 -3.50 -15.84
C LYS A 51 17.01 -4.56 -15.26
N GLN A 52 17.53 -4.35 -14.04
CA GLN A 52 18.43 -5.29 -13.36
C GLN A 52 17.69 -6.37 -12.56
N SER A 53 16.43 -6.15 -12.22
CA SER A 53 15.65 -7.07 -11.38
C SER A 53 14.66 -7.89 -12.19
N LEU A 54 14.65 -9.20 -12.01
CA LEU A 54 13.60 -10.07 -12.56
C LEU A 54 12.23 -9.82 -11.90
N GLY A 55 12.23 -9.46 -10.64
CA GLY A 55 11.03 -9.14 -9.88
C GLY A 55 10.47 -7.75 -10.22
N SER A 56 10.65 -7.21 -11.41
CA SER A 56 10.16 -5.91 -11.82
C SER A 56 9.05 -6.00 -12.87
N SER A 57 8.17 -5.02 -12.86
CA SER A 57 7.14 -4.84 -13.89
C SER A 57 6.91 -3.36 -14.14
N LEU A 58 6.62 -3.03 -15.39
CA LEU A 58 6.30 -1.69 -15.84
C LEU A 58 4.89 -1.67 -16.42
N VAL A 59 4.07 -0.69 -15.99
CA VAL A 59 2.77 -0.38 -16.56
C VAL A 59 2.83 1.03 -17.12
N THR A 60 2.61 1.18 -18.40
CA THR A 60 2.68 2.48 -19.11
C THR A 60 1.33 3.19 -19.12
N ALA A 61 1.33 4.49 -19.48
CA ALA A 61 0.09 5.24 -19.72
C ALA A 61 -0.80 4.56 -20.79
N LYS A 62 -0.21 3.98 -21.84
CA LYS A 62 -0.95 3.22 -22.85
C LYS A 62 -1.62 1.97 -22.30
N ASP A 63 -0.98 1.26 -21.37
CA ASP A 63 -1.57 0.09 -20.71
C ASP A 63 -2.76 0.51 -19.85
N LEU A 64 -2.66 1.65 -19.14
CA LEU A 64 -3.75 2.22 -18.35
C LEU A 64 -4.93 2.69 -19.23
N GLU A 65 -4.66 3.24 -20.42
CA GLU A 65 -5.69 3.61 -21.39
C GLU A 65 -6.40 2.38 -21.97
N LYS A 66 -5.67 1.29 -22.26
CA LYS A 66 -6.24 0.03 -22.76
C LYS A 66 -7.03 -0.73 -21.70
N ARG A 67 -6.65 -0.58 -20.44
CA ARG A 67 -7.29 -1.22 -19.27
C ARG A 67 -7.64 -0.15 -18.22
N PRO A 68 -8.69 0.66 -18.45
CA PRO A 68 -9.01 1.72 -17.51
C PRO A 68 -9.43 1.14 -16.16
N ALA A 69 -8.76 1.61 -15.11
CA ALA A 69 -9.15 1.30 -13.74
C ALA A 69 -10.47 1.98 -13.39
N THR A 70 -11.33 1.31 -12.64
CA THR A 70 -12.60 1.88 -12.20
C THR A 70 -12.37 2.97 -11.14
N ASN A 71 -11.62 2.65 -10.09
CA ASN A 71 -11.39 3.58 -8.97
C ASN A 71 -9.91 3.75 -8.61
N ASP A 72 -9.09 2.72 -8.81
CA ASP A 72 -7.76 2.62 -8.27
C ASP A 72 -6.83 1.86 -9.23
N VAL A 73 -5.62 2.34 -9.41
CA VAL A 73 -4.60 1.69 -10.25
C VAL A 73 -4.24 0.27 -9.78
N SER A 74 -4.50 -0.06 -8.54
CA SER A 74 -4.33 -1.42 -8.01
C SER A 74 -5.11 -2.47 -8.82
N GLU A 75 -6.24 -2.08 -9.41
CA GLU A 75 -7.05 -2.95 -10.28
C GLU A 75 -6.27 -3.39 -11.54
N VAL A 76 -5.42 -2.53 -12.07
CA VAL A 76 -4.53 -2.86 -13.19
C VAL A 76 -3.29 -3.61 -12.69
N LEU A 77 -2.69 -3.16 -11.59
CA LEU A 77 -1.48 -3.75 -11.04
C LEU A 77 -1.65 -5.21 -10.59
N ARG A 78 -2.86 -5.61 -10.20
CA ARG A 78 -3.16 -7.02 -9.86
C ARG A 78 -2.95 -8.00 -11.03
N THR A 79 -2.81 -7.50 -12.26
CA THR A 79 -2.50 -8.33 -13.42
C THR A 79 -0.99 -8.58 -13.60
N MET A 80 -0.15 -7.94 -12.80
CA MET A 80 1.30 -8.13 -12.84
C MET A 80 1.71 -9.37 -12.04
N PRO A 81 2.84 -10.01 -12.39
CA PRO A 81 3.35 -11.14 -11.63
C PRO A 81 3.54 -10.78 -10.14
N GLY A 82 3.18 -11.69 -9.26
CA GLY A 82 3.34 -11.54 -7.82
C GLY A 82 2.43 -10.53 -7.12
N VAL A 83 1.56 -9.81 -7.86
CA VAL A 83 0.68 -8.78 -7.31
C VAL A 83 -0.74 -9.32 -7.10
N ASN A 84 -1.24 -9.17 -5.91
CA ASN A 84 -2.60 -9.55 -5.51
C ASN A 84 -3.33 -8.34 -4.91
N LEU A 85 -4.65 -8.40 -4.86
CA LEU A 85 -5.45 -7.49 -4.05
C LEU A 85 -6.02 -8.26 -2.85
N THR A 86 -5.58 -7.88 -1.67
CA THR A 86 -6.07 -8.45 -0.42
C THR A 86 -6.46 -7.33 0.54
N GLY A 87 -7.19 -7.70 1.56
CA GLY A 87 -7.40 -6.78 2.64
C GLY A 87 -6.49 -7.07 3.82
N ASN A 88 -6.42 -6.10 4.70
CA ASN A 88 -5.73 -6.24 5.97
C ASN A 88 -6.52 -7.04 6.98
N SER A 89 -7.83 -7.22 6.77
CA SER A 89 -8.70 -7.84 7.75
C SER A 89 -8.79 -9.34 7.57
N SER A 90 -8.66 -10.05 8.67
CA SER A 90 -8.91 -11.49 8.74
C SER A 90 -10.40 -11.85 8.76
N THR A 91 -11.29 -10.87 8.98
CA THR A 91 -12.75 -11.06 9.08
C THR A 91 -13.50 -10.63 7.83
N GLY A 92 -12.82 -10.28 6.78
CA GLY A 92 -13.38 -9.71 5.57
C GLY A 92 -13.14 -8.21 5.45
N GLN A 93 -13.40 -7.71 4.26
CA GLN A 93 -13.08 -6.34 3.88
C GLN A 93 -14.32 -5.48 3.97
N ARG A 94 -14.43 -4.68 5.02
CA ARG A 94 -15.48 -3.68 5.12
C ARG A 94 -15.48 -2.81 3.86
N GLY A 95 -16.64 -2.72 3.22
CA GLY A 95 -16.81 -1.97 1.99
C GLY A 95 -15.97 -2.49 0.82
N ASN A 96 -15.49 -3.73 0.90
CA ASN A 96 -14.62 -4.36 -0.10
C ASN A 96 -13.30 -3.60 -0.32
N LYS A 97 -12.75 -2.97 0.71
CA LYS A 97 -11.49 -2.20 0.65
C LYS A 97 -10.29 -3.12 0.57
N ARG A 98 -9.76 -3.29 -0.63
CA ARG A 98 -8.61 -4.15 -0.91
C ARG A 98 -7.39 -3.30 -1.24
N GLN A 99 -6.20 -3.81 -0.92
CA GLN A 99 -4.93 -3.14 -1.11
C GLN A 99 -3.96 -4.05 -1.87
N ILE A 100 -2.94 -3.47 -2.45
CA ILE A 100 -1.86 -4.19 -3.13
C ILE A 100 -1.09 -5.03 -2.11
N ASP A 101 -1.02 -6.33 -2.36
CA ASP A 101 -0.26 -7.32 -1.61
C ASP A 101 0.72 -8.02 -2.54
N ILE A 102 1.99 -7.73 -2.39
CA ILE A 102 3.04 -8.32 -3.23
C ILE A 102 3.49 -9.64 -2.62
N ARG A 103 3.41 -10.71 -3.42
CA ARG A 103 3.83 -12.10 -3.07
C ARG A 103 3.17 -12.66 -1.81
N GLY A 104 1.99 -12.14 -1.41
CA GLY A 104 1.30 -12.62 -0.20
C GLY A 104 1.98 -12.26 1.12
N MET A 105 2.84 -11.24 1.13
CA MET A 105 3.52 -10.72 2.32
C MET A 105 2.59 -9.89 3.23
N GLY A 106 1.41 -9.56 2.75
CA GLY A 106 0.47 -8.65 3.39
C GLY A 106 0.62 -7.20 2.88
N PRO A 107 -0.50 -6.48 2.74
CA PRO A 107 -0.49 -5.14 2.13
C PRO A 107 0.29 -4.09 2.95
N GLU A 108 0.46 -4.27 4.25
CA GLU A 108 1.33 -3.41 5.08
C GLU A 108 2.82 -3.50 4.72
N ASN A 109 3.21 -4.51 3.94
CA ASN A 109 4.57 -4.74 3.47
C ASN A 109 4.80 -4.28 2.01
N THR A 110 3.84 -3.55 1.44
CA THR A 110 3.97 -2.89 0.14
C THR A 110 4.13 -1.39 0.33
N LEU A 111 5.26 -0.85 -0.11
CA LEU A 111 5.53 0.59 -0.07
C LEU A 111 5.03 1.24 -1.36
N ILE A 112 4.25 2.31 -1.22
CA ILE A 112 3.78 3.12 -2.34
C ILE A 112 4.58 4.41 -2.42
N LEU A 113 5.09 4.72 -3.60
CA LEU A 113 5.78 5.97 -3.91
C LEU A 113 5.03 6.75 -4.98
N VAL A 114 5.10 8.06 -4.93
CA VAL A 114 4.72 8.97 -6.00
C VAL A 114 5.93 9.80 -6.38
N ASP A 115 6.40 9.68 -7.62
CA ASP A 115 7.64 10.29 -8.12
C ASP A 115 8.85 10.02 -7.20
N GLY A 116 8.97 8.77 -6.71
CA GLY A 116 10.01 8.33 -5.81
C GLY A 116 9.85 8.74 -4.33
N LYS A 117 8.77 9.46 -3.96
CA LYS A 117 8.51 9.94 -2.60
C LYS A 117 7.49 9.04 -1.89
N PRO A 118 7.79 8.48 -0.71
CA PRO A 118 6.88 7.60 0.03
C PRO A 118 5.56 8.28 0.40
N VAL A 119 4.45 7.58 0.19
CA VAL A 119 3.11 7.95 0.64
C VAL A 119 2.68 7.00 1.74
N THR A 120 2.33 7.54 2.90
CA THR A 120 1.99 6.76 4.09
C THR A 120 0.70 7.26 4.77
N SER A 121 -0.23 7.81 3.97
CA SER A 121 -1.49 8.38 4.44
C SER A 121 -2.38 7.36 5.15
N ARG A 122 -2.29 6.08 4.78
CA ARG A 122 -2.97 4.97 5.49
C ARG A 122 -2.60 4.89 6.98
N ASN A 123 -1.46 5.44 7.39
CA ASN A 123 -1.05 5.48 8.79
C ASN A 123 -1.91 6.43 9.67
N ALA A 124 -2.77 7.25 9.08
CA ALA A 124 -3.81 8.00 9.78
C ALA A 124 -5.03 7.12 10.18
N GLU A 125 -5.07 5.86 9.73
CA GLU A 125 -6.14 4.93 10.06
C GLU A 125 -5.70 3.96 11.16
N ARG A 126 -6.52 3.83 12.20
CA ARG A 126 -6.23 2.97 13.36
C ARG A 126 -6.18 1.49 12.99
N TYR A 127 -5.48 0.72 13.80
CA TYR A 127 -5.54 -0.75 13.76
C TYR A 127 -6.75 -1.28 14.53
N GLY A 128 -7.31 -2.38 14.05
CA GLY A 128 -8.24 -3.21 14.80
C GLY A 128 -7.52 -4.18 15.76
N VAL A 129 -8.29 -4.90 16.57
CA VAL A 129 -7.77 -5.86 17.58
C VAL A 129 -7.01 -7.05 16.95
N ARG A 130 -7.17 -7.29 15.68
CA ARG A 130 -6.50 -8.38 14.96
C ARG A 130 -5.32 -7.91 14.11
N GLY A 131 -4.90 -6.67 14.28
CA GLY A 131 -3.78 -6.09 13.55
C GLY A 131 -4.10 -5.69 12.11
N GLU A 132 -5.37 -5.44 11.80
CA GLU A 132 -5.84 -4.98 10.50
C GLU A 132 -6.20 -3.50 10.50
N ARG A 133 -6.23 -2.89 9.32
CA ARG A 133 -6.75 -1.54 9.05
C ARG A 133 -7.89 -1.60 8.05
N ASN A 134 -8.92 -0.79 8.28
CA ASN A 134 -9.98 -0.59 7.31
C ASN A 134 -9.62 0.55 6.33
N SER A 135 -8.55 0.35 5.55
CA SER A 135 -7.99 1.32 4.62
C SER A 135 -8.08 0.86 3.18
N ARG A 136 -8.15 1.82 2.25
CA ARG A 136 -7.98 1.58 0.80
C ARG A 136 -6.51 1.52 0.38
N GLY A 137 -5.58 1.79 1.29
CA GLY A 137 -4.16 1.92 0.98
C GLY A 137 -3.81 3.29 0.42
N ASP A 138 -2.65 3.37 -0.21
CA ASP A 138 -2.06 4.61 -0.72
C ASP A 138 -1.92 4.65 -2.25
N SER A 139 -2.48 3.69 -3.00
CA SER A 139 -2.38 3.60 -4.46
C SER A 139 -3.35 4.48 -5.24
N ASN A 140 -4.29 5.14 -4.58
CA ASN A 140 -5.37 5.91 -5.20
C ASN A 140 -5.25 7.43 -5.00
N TRP A 141 -4.04 7.94 -4.71
CA TRP A 141 -3.79 9.37 -4.53
C TRP A 141 -3.44 10.12 -5.81
N VAL A 142 -3.10 9.40 -6.89
CA VAL A 142 -2.79 9.99 -8.20
C VAL A 142 -3.89 9.59 -9.18
N PRO A 143 -4.55 10.56 -9.84
CA PRO A 143 -5.49 10.28 -10.91
C PRO A 143 -4.83 9.49 -12.04
N VAL A 144 -5.53 8.48 -12.56
CA VAL A 144 -5.01 7.60 -13.63
C VAL A 144 -4.53 8.41 -14.85
N GLU A 145 -5.24 9.47 -15.17
CA GLU A 145 -4.97 10.35 -16.31
C GLU A 145 -3.65 11.15 -16.16
N ALA A 146 -3.17 11.28 -14.92
CA ALA A 146 -1.93 11.99 -14.60
C ALA A 146 -0.69 11.09 -14.61
N ILE A 147 -0.87 9.77 -14.74
CA ILE A 147 0.21 8.78 -14.64
C ILE A 147 0.92 8.64 -15.98
N GLU A 148 2.26 8.70 -15.96
CA GLU A 148 3.13 8.35 -17.08
C GLU A 148 3.42 6.86 -17.10
N LYS A 149 3.85 6.33 -15.97
CA LYS A 149 4.15 4.91 -15.78
C LYS A 149 4.07 4.52 -14.31
N ILE A 150 3.91 3.22 -14.06
CA ILE A 150 4.01 2.64 -12.72
C ILE A 150 5.07 1.54 -12.76
N GLU A 151 6.03 1.64 -11.85
CA GLU A 151 7.08 0.65 -11.66
C GLU A 151 6.75 -0.18 -10.42
N VAL A 152 6.80 -1.51 -10.57
CA VAL A 152 6.61 -2.46 -9.48
C VAL A 152 7.90 -3.22 -9.28
N LEU A 153 8.54 -3.02 -8.13
CA LEU A 153 9.75 -3.72 -7.71
C LEU A 153 9.40 -4.77 -6.66
N ARG A 154 9.88 -5.97 -6.82
CA ARG A 154 9.67 -7.09 -5.90
C ARG A 154 11.01 -7.67 -5.44
N GLY A 155 10.99 -8.42 -4.34
CA GLY A 155 12.15 -9.15 -3.87
C GLY A 155 13.31 -8.28 -3.37
N PRO A 156 14.57 -8.72 -3.58
CA PRO A 156 15.76 -8.10 -2.99
C PRO A 156 15.96 -6.63 -3.38
N SER A 157 15.62 -6.24 -4.60
CA SER A 157 15.77 -4.87 -5.09
C SER A 157 14.93 -3.85 -4.34
N ALA A 158 13.83 -4.27 -3.70
CA ALA A 158 12.96 -3.40 -2.91
C ALA A 158 13.58 -3.04 -1.54
N ALA A 159 14.53 -3.81 -1.02
CA ALA A 159 15.10 -3.64 0.32
C ALA A 159 15.80 -2.29 0.54
N ARG A 160 16.37 -1.70 -0.52
CA ARG A 160 16.98 -0.36 -0.50
C ARG A 160 16.02 0.74 -0.04
N TYR A 161 14.72 0.60 -0.30
CA TYR A 161 13.71 1.61 0.03
C TYR A 161 13.31 1.64 1.52
N GLY A 162 13.90 0.76 2.33
CA GLY A 162 13.75 0.78 3.79
C GLY A 162 12.41 0.24 4.29
N SER A 163 11.88 0.89 5.31
CA SER A 163 10.70 0.42 6.04
C SER A 163 9.45 0.29 5.16
N GLY A 164 8.79 -0.88 5.23
CA GLY A 164 7.55 -1.17 4.53
C GLY A 164 7.69 -1.77 3.13
N ALA A 165 8.93 -1.94 2.64
CA ALA A 165 9.22 -2.51 1.32
C ALA A 165 9.52 -4.01 1.33
N MET A 166 9.18 -4.76 2.40
CA MET A 166 9.51 -6.18 2.51
C MET A 166 8.88 -7.05 1.42
N GLY A 167 7.66 -6.74 0.99
CA GLY A 167 6.98 -7.40 -0.14
C GLY A 167 7.40 -6.80 -1.47
N GLY A 168 7.53 -5.49 -1.52
CA GLY A 168 7.90 -4.75 -2.72
C GLY A 168 7.56 -3.27 -2.65
N VAL A 169 7.82 -2.60 -3.77
CA VAL A 169 7.58 -1.17 -3.97
C VAL A 169 6.75 -0.96 -5.22
N VAL A 170 5.79 -0.06 -5.14
CA VAL A 170 5.04 0.46 -6.29
C VAL A 170 5.36 1.94 -6.41
N ASN A 171 6.04 2.35 -7.48
CA ASN A 171 6.38 3.74 -7.75
C ASN A 171 5.50 4.28 -8.88
N ILE A 172 4.59 5.19 -8.55
CA ILE A 172 3.68 5.86 -9.49
C ILE A 172 4.39 7.11 -9.98
N ILE A 173 4.74 7.14 -11.26
CA ILE A 173 5.44 8.26 -11.89
C ILE A 173 4.43 9.09 -12.68
N THR A 174 4.37 10.37 -12.35
CA THR A 174 3.47 11.32 -13.00
C THR A 174 4.07 11.83 -14.31
N LYS A 175 3.21 12.19 -15.27
CA LYS A 175 3.62 12.75 -16.56
C LYS A 175 4.49 13.99 -16.37
N PRO A 176 5.51 14.23 -17.21
CA PRO A 176 6.37 15.41 -17.12
C PRO A 176 5.65 16.71 -17.49
N VAL A 177 6.23 17.85 -17.16
CA VAL A 177 5.83 19.14 -17.68
C VAL A 177 6.22 19.30 -19.15
N THR A 178 5.56 20.20 -19.87
CA THR A 178 5.82 20.47 -21.31
C THR A 178 6.14 21.94 -21.52
N ASN A 179 6.83 22.25 -22.64
CA ASN A 179 7.05 23.64 -23.04
C ASN A 179 5.84 24.24 -23.76
N ASP A 180 5.22 23.44 -24.63
CA ASP A 180 4.03 23.87 -25.33
C ASP A 180 2.80 23.58 -24.49
N LEU A 181 1.78 24.41 -24.62
CA LEU A 181 0.52 24.21 -23.93
C LEU A 181 -0.12 22.91 -24.46
N HIS A 182 -0.31 21.98 -23.56
CA HIS A 182 -0.87 20.66 -23.86
C HIS A 182 -1.80 20.24 -22.74
N GLY A 183 -2.95 19.70 -23.10
CA GLY A 183 -3.92 19.30 -22.12
C GLY A 183 -4.78 18.14 -22.54
N SER A 184 -5.51 17.59 -21.57
CA SER A 184 -6.54 16.59 -21.85
C SER A 184 -7.68 16.69 -20.84
N LEU A 185 -8.88 16.38 -21.34
CA LEU A 185 -10.09 16.21 -20.55
C LEU A 185 -10.61 14.80 -20.83
N SER A 186 -10.91 14.05 -19.79
CA SER A 186 -11.39 12.66 -19.89
C SER A 186 -12.67 12.45 -19.12
N TYR A 187 -13.54 11.63 -19.68
CA TYR A 187 -14.72 11.10 -19.01
C TYR A 187 -14.69 9.57 -19.07
N TYR A 188 -14.87 8.94 -17.92
CA TYR A 188 -15.00 7.49 -17.78
C TYR A 188 -16.31 7.15 -17.11
N THR A 189 -17.00 6.14 -17.63
CA THR A 189 -18.17 5.54 -16.99
C THR A 189 -18.04 4.03 -16.96
N ASN A 190 -18.53 3.41 -15.88
CA ASN A 190 -18.67 1.96 -15.73
C ASN A 190 -20.07 1.66 -15.22
N GLN A 191 -20.82 0.89 -15.99
CA GLN A 191 -22.22 0.56 -15.75
C GLN A 191 -22.33 -0.97 -15.56
N PRO A 192 -22.49 -1.45 -14.32
CA PRO A 192 -22.79 -2.86 -14.07
C PRO A 192 -24.07 -3.29 -14.77
N GLU A 193 -24.13 -4.54 -15.24
CA GLU A 193 -25.33 -5.13 -15.79
C GLU A 193 -26.39 -5.36 -14.69
N ASP A 194 -25.92 -5.73 -13.51
CA ASP A 194 -26.77 -5.87 -12.33
C ASP A 194 -27.01 -4.48 -11.70
N SER A 195 -28.27 -4.06 -11.62
CA SER A 195 -28.67 -2.77 -11.04
C SER A 195 -28.35 -2.65 -9.54
N ASP A 196 -28.12 -3.75 -8.86
CA ASP A 196 -27.75 -3.78 -7.44
C ASP A 196 -26.26 -3.51 -7.22
N GLU A 197 -25.44 -3.53 -8.28
CA GLU A 197 -24.05 -3.11 -8.24
C GLU A 197 -23.88 -1.61 -8.52
N GLY A 198 -22.91 -0.99 -7.85
CA GLY A 198 -22.68 0.45 -7.94
C GLY A 198 -21.97 0.88 -9.24
N ALA A 199 -22.64 1.75 -10.01
CA ALA A 199 -22.07 2.38 -11.20
C ALA A 199 -21.03 3.46 -10.87
N THR A 200 -20.07 3.68 -11.78
CA THR A 200 -18.98 4.67 -11.62
C THR A 200 -19.05 5.74 -12.72
N ASN A 201 -18.79 6.98 -12.34
CA ASN A 201 -18.52 8.08 -13.25
C ASN A 201 -17.29 8.86 -12.76
N ARG A 202 -16.37 9.18 -13.68
CA ARG A 202 -15.14 9.91 -13.40
C ARG A 202 -14.88 10.95 -14.47
N VAL A 203 -14.51 12.15 -14.05
CA VAL A 203 -14.02 13.23 -14.93
C VAL A 203 -12.59 13.54 -14.50
N GLY A 204 -11.66 13.53 -15.42
CA GLY A 204 -10.27 13.87 -15.18
C GLY A 204 -9.81 14.99 -16.11
N PHE A 205 -8.88 15.80 -15.65
CA PHE A 205 -8.22 16.81 -16.46
C PHE A 205 -6.72 16.82 -16.21
N ASN A 206 -5.98 17.25 -17.22
CA ASN A 206 -4.56 17.47 -17.15
C ASN A 206 -4.19 18.62 -18.08
N LEU A 207 -3.41 19.58 -17.58
CA LEU A 207 -2.94 20.74 -18.32
C LEU A 207 -1.46 20.96 -17.99
N SER A 208 -0.62 21.14 -19.00
CA SER A 208 0.80 21.41 -18.86
C SER A 208 1.26 22.43 -19.90
N GLY A 209 2.28 23.25 -19.57
CA GLY A 209 2.85 24.23 -20.48
C GLY A 209 3.97 25.02 -19.81
N ALA A 210 4.56 25.95 -20.54
CA ALA A 210 5.54 26.88 -20.02
C ALA A 210 4.91 28.23 -19.69
N LEU A 211 5.20 28.76 -18.51
CA LEU A 211 5.02 30.18 -18.18
C LEU A 211 6.14 31.02 -18.80
N ILE A 212 7.36 30.48 -18.80
CA ILE A 212 8.54 31.01 -19.49
C ILE A 212 9.17 29.80 -20.17
N LYS A 213 9.22 29.81 -21.50
CA LYS A 213 9.74 28.69 -22.29
C LYS A 213 11.14 28.28 -21.82
N ASP A 214 11.35 26.97 -21.67
CA ASP A 214 12.57 26.31 -21.21
C ASP A 214 13.00 26.65 -19.76
N VAL A 215 12.41 27.67 -19.13
CA VAL A 215 12.80 28.17 -17.81
C VAL A 215 11.79 27.80 -16.74
N LEU A 216 10.52 28.14 -16.94
CA LEU A 216 9.48 27.94 -15.91
C LEU A 216 8.26 27.25 -16.53
N GLN A 217 8.07 26.01 -16.15
CA GLN A 217 7.01 25.16 -16.65
C GLN A 217 6.04 24.78 -15.54
N PHE A 218 4.78 24.53 -15.91
CA PHE A 218 3.77 24.12 -14.96
C PHE A 218 3.01 22.89 -15.44
N ARG A 219 2.36 22.23 -14.47
CA ARG A 219 1.36 21.22 -14.69
C ARG A 219 0.28 21.31 -13.65
N LEU A 220 -0.97 21.22 -14.07
CA LEU A 220 -2.15 21.15 -13.23
C LEU A 220 -2.98 19.95 -13.64
N TYR A 221 -3.37 19.10 -12.68
CA TYR A 221 -4.17 17.93 -12.95
C TYR A 221 -5.07 17.58 -11.77
N GLY A 222 -6.13 16.87 -12.06
CA GLY A 222 -7.06 16.43 -11.04
C GLY A 222 -8.19 15.58 -11.58
N ASN A 223 -9.00 15.06 -10.66
CA ASN A 223 -10.19 14.32 -11.02
C ASN A 223 -11.34 14.52 -10.03
N TRP A 224 -12.51 14.18 -10.51
CA TRP A 224 -13.68 13.89 -9.71
C TRP A 224 -14.16 12.48 -10.05
N ASN A 225 -14.30 11.62 -9.04
CA ASN A 225 -14.72 10.23 -9.18
C ASN A 225 -15.84 9.92 -8.20
N LYS A 226 -16.92 9.35 -8.70
CA LYS A 226 -18.03 8.85 -7.90
C LYS A 226 -18.40 7.44 -8.34
N THR A 227 -18.30 6.49 -7.43
CA THR A 227 -18.86 5.15 -7.55
C THR A 227 -20.03 5.03 -6.57
N GLN A 228 -21.17 4.55 -7.01
CA GLN A 228 -22.29 4.25 -6.15
C GLN A 228 -21.95 3.03 -5.27
N ALA A 229 -22.59 2.92 -4.11
CA ALA A 229 -22.49 1.72 -3.31
C ALA A 229 -23.34 0.59 -3.91
N ASP A 230 -22.93 -0.65 -3.74
CA ASP A 230 -23.78 -1.81 -4.01
C ASP A 230 -25.00 -1.82 -3.06
N GLU A 231 -26.11 -2.38 -3.49
CA GLU A 231 -27.31 -2.50 -2.65
C GLU A 231 -27.10 -3.49 -1.50
N VAL A 232 -27.83 -3.23 -0.42
CA VAL A 232 -27.83 -4.13 0.75
C VAL A 232 -28.42 -5.47 0.36
N GLY A 233 -27.78 -6.56 0.75
CA GLY A 233 -28.26 -7.90 0.45
C GLY A 233 -27.83 -8.46 -0.90
N ILE A 234 -27.01 -7.77 -1.68
CA ILE A 234 -26.47 -8.25 -2.97
C ILE A 234 -25.79 -9.63 -2.84
N ASN A 235 -25.30 -9.98 -1.67
CA ASN A 235 -24.69 -11.28 -1.37
C ASN A 235 -25.72 -12.37 -1.01
N GLY A 236 -27.01 -12.10 -1.14
CA GLY A 236 -28.08 -13.00 -0.72
C GLY A 236 -28.31 -13.05 0.80
N ASP A 237 -27.55 -12.30 1.57
CA ASP A 237 -27.63 -12.20 3.03
C ASP A 237 -27.67 -10.72 3.45
N PRO A 238 -28.78 -10.23 4.05
CA PRO A 238 -28.90 -8.83 4.46
C PRO A 238 -27.93 -8.43 5.58
N ALA A 239 -27.22 -9.38 6.18
CA ALA A 239 -26.16 -9.11 7.14
C ALA A 239 -24.86 -8.65 6.49
N ILE A 240 -24.69 -8.87 5.19
CA ILE A 240 -23.46 -8.59 4.46
C ILE A 240 -23.77 -7.69 3.29
N ALA A 241 -23.27 -6.48 3.37
CA ALA A 241 -23.33 -5.55 2.27
C ALA A 241 -22.24 -5.87 1.21
N GLY A 242 -22.47 -5.40 0.00
CA GLY A 242 -21.50 -5.44 -1.07
C GLY A 242 -20.39 -4.40 -0.90
N ARG A 243 -19.95 -3.81 -2.02
CA ARG A 243 -18.92 -2.76 -2.02
C ARG A 243 -19.51 -1.43 -1.54
N GLU A 244 -18.79 -0.74 -0.66
CA GLU A 244 -19.07 0.69 -0.40
C GLU A 244 -18.78 1.50 -1.66
N GLY A 245 -19.53 2.58 -1.84
CA GLY A 245 -19.25 3.53 -2.89
C GLY A 245 -18.06 4.43 -2.57
N VAL A 246 -17.68 5.24 -3.56
CA VAL A 246 -16.50 6.10 -3.53
C VAL A 246 -16.88 7.52 -3.95
N ARG A 247 -16.31 8.52 -3.25
CA ARG A 247 -16.32 9.95 -3.66
C ARG A 247 -14.92 10.50 -3.51
N ASN A 248 -14.21 10.64 -4.62
CA ASN A 248 -12.87 11.22 -4.63
C ASN A 248 -12.87 12.55 -5.38
N LYS A 249 -12.04 13.49 -4.91
CA LYS A 249 -11.75 14.78 -5.54
C LYS A 249 -10.29 15.09 -5.32
N ASP A 250 -9.59 15.39 -6.40
CA ASP A 250 -8.16 15.67 -6.38
C ASP A 250 -7.85 16.88 -7.24
N ILE A 251 -6.95 17.71 -6.75
CA ILE A 251 -6.30 18.76 -7.52
C ILE A 251 -4.83 18.83 -7.13
N ASN A 252 -3.95 18.79 -8.12
CA ASN A 252 -2.51 18.77 -7.93
C ASN A 252 -1.86 19.73 -8.91
N GLY A 253 -0.83 20.43 -8.46
CA GLY A 253 -0.03 21.35 -9.25
C GLY A 253 1.45 21.05 -9.11
N ARG A 254 2.18 21.19 -10.20
CA ARG A 254 3.63 21.12 -10.28
C ARG A 254 4.14 22.36 -10.96
N LEU A 255 5.19 22.93 -10.40
CA LEU A 255 5.96 24.02 -11.01
C LEU A 255 7.42 23.56 -11.11
N VAL A 256 7.99 23.64 -12.31
CA VAL A 256 9.38 23.27 -12.57
C VAL A 256 10.14 24.50 -13.02
N TRP A 257 11.18 24.84 -12.27
CA TRP A 257 12.10 25.92 -12.60
C TRP A 257 13.46 25.32 -13.00
N ASN A 258 13.78 25.41 -14.29
CA ASN A 258 15.12 25.12 -14.80
C ASN A 258 15.99 26.35 -14.54
N ILE A 259 16.73 26.34 -13.44
CA ILE A 259 17.61 27.45 -13.04
C ILE A 259 18.71 27.66 -14.10
N ASN A 260 19.22 26.55 -14.62
CA ASN A 260 20.11 26.43 -15.77
C ASN A 260 20.07 24.97 -16.28
N GLU A 261 20.91 24.63 -17.27
CA GLU A 261 20.95 23.28 -17.88
C GLU A 261 21.31 22.15 -16.88
N LYS A 262 22.02 22.49 -15.80
CA LYS A 262 22.47 21.52 -14.78
C LYS A 262 21.62 21.52 -13.52
N ASN A 263 20.78 22.52 -13.27
CA ASN A 263 20.10 22.71 -11.99
C ASN A 263 18.59 22.93 -12.20
N LYS A 264 17.79 22.13 -11.55
CA LYS A 264 16.33 22.15 -11.64
C LYS A 264 15.71 22.13 -10.24
N LEU A 265 14.70 22.95 -10.04
CA LEU A 265 13.89 22.99 -8.82
C LEU A 265 12.43 22.67 -9.17
N THR A 266 11.84 21.70 -8.47
CA THR A 266 10.45 21.31 -8.68
C THR A 266 9.67 21.53 -7.39
N LEU A 267 8.55 22.25 -7.49
CA LEU A 267 7.57 22.42 -6.43
C LEU A 267 6.30 21.65 -6.78
N ASP A 268 5.93 20.70 -5.93
CA ASP A 268 4.67 19.97 -6.00
C ASP A 268 3.73 20.42 -4.88
N SER A 269 2.45 20.57 -5.19
CA SER A 269 1.39 20.85 -4.21
C SER A 269 0.12 20.11 -4.60
N GLY A 270 -0.53 19.47 -3.64
CA GLY A 270 -1.74 18.71 -3.89
C GLY A 270 -2.73 18.74 -2.74
N PHE A 271 -4.00 18.67 -3.11
CA PHE A 271 -5.11 18.46 -2.20
C PHE A 271 -5.98 17.33 -2.73
N SER A 272 -6.21 16.33 -1.91
CA SER A 272 -7.05 15.17 -2.24
C SER A 272 -8.05 14.90 -1.13
N ARG A 273 -9.26 14.54 -1.53
CA ARG A 273 -10.32 14.11 -0.64
C ARG A 273 -10.89 12.79 -1.12
N GLN A 274 -10.90 11.79 -0.24
CA GLN A 274 -11.50 10.49 -0.48
C GLN A 274 -12.61 10.25 0.53
N GLY A 275 -13.81 9.90 0.07
CA GLY A 275 -14.94 9.54 0.91
C GLY A 275 -15.52 8.20 0.50
N ASN A 276 -16.15 7.49 1.45
CA ASN A 276 -16.98 6.33 1.13
C ASN A 276 -18.44 6.74 0.92
N ILE A 277 -19.23 5.84 0.34
CA ILE A 277 -20.69 5.86 0.39
C ILE A 277 -21.10 4.58 1.11
N TYR A 278 -21.63 4.73 2.32
CA TYR A 278 -21.92 3.60 3.20
C TYR A 278 -23.17 2.85 2.74
N ASN A 279 -23.10 1.52 2.76
CA ASN A 279 -24.20 0.63 2.35
C ASN A 279 -24.63 -0.37 3.44
N GLY A 280 -24.22 -0.16 4.70
CA GLY A 280 -24.60 -1.04 5.80
C GLY A 280 -23.60 -2.16 6.09
N ASP A 281 -22.45 -2.19 5.42
CA ASP A 281 -21.41 -3.19 5.71
C ASP A 281 -20.83 -2.98 7.13
N THR A 282 -21.03 -3.97 7.98
CA THR A 282 -20.54 -3.95 9.37
C THR A 282 -19.27 -4.76 9.56
N GLN A 283 -18.61 -5.17 8.47
CA GLN A 283 -17.37 -5.97 8.48
C GLN A 283 -17.52 -7.33 9.20
N ASN A 284 -18.25 -7.36 10.29
CA ASN A 284 -18.43 -8.55 11.09
C ASN A 284 -19.76 -9.24 10.71
N SER A 285 -19.68 -10.54 10.57
CA SER A 285 -20.81 -11.42 10.27
C SER A 285 -21.83 -11.54 11.40
N SER A 286 -21.79 -10.70 12.44
CA SER A 286 -22.84 -10.66 13.44
C SER A 286 -24.13 -10.24 12.76
N ALA A 287 -24.77 -11.23 12.20
CA ALA A 287 -25.94 -11.19 11.36
C ALA A 287 -26.93 -10.13 11.81
N GLY A 288 -27.35 -9.30 10.89
CA GLY A 288 -28.47 -8.41 11.10
C GLY A 288 -28.18 -7.09 11.81
N LEU A 289 -26.91 -6.65 11.91
CA LEU A 289 -26.63 -5.30 12.47
C LEU A 289 -27.31 -4.20 11.66
N TYR A 290 -27.42 -4.35 10.36
CA TYR A 290 -28.15 -3.43 9.49
C TYR A 290 -29.62 -3.30 9.88
N ASN A 291 -30.31 -4.41 10.18
CA ASN A 291 -31.71 -4.44 10.60
C ASN A 291 -31.91 -4.47 12.13
N ASN A 292 -30.81 -4.38 12.89
CA ASN A 292 -30.89 -4.47 14.34
C ASN A 292 -31.44 -3.17 14.93
N LYS A 293 -32.57 -3.28 15.64
CA LYS A 293 -33.24 -2.15 16.31
C LYS A 293 -32.35 -1.45 17.36
N ASN A 294 -31.28 -2.10 17.81
CA ASN A 294 -30.35 -1.52 18.79
C ASN A 294 -29.28 -0.62 18.16
N TYR A 295 -29.17 -0.60 16.82
CA TYR A 295 -28.19 0.22 16.07
C TYR A 295 -28.89 1.00 14.95
N PRO A 296 -29.90 1.85 15.29
CA PRO A 296 -30.70 2.56 14.29
C PRO A 296 -29.86 3.52 13.45
N GLU A 297 -28.74 4.02 13.98
CA GLU A 297 -27.81 4.90 13.28
C GLU A 297 -27.23 4.21 12.06
N THR A 298 -26.83 2.95 12.19
CA THR A 298 -26.27 2.13 11.09
C THR A 298 -27.28 2.03 9.94
N LYS A 299 -28.53 1.72 10.25
CA LYS A 299 -29.60 1.63 9.26
C LYS A 299 -29.90 2.98 8.60
N THR A 300 -29.95 4.04 9.38
CA THR A 300 -30.17 5.40 8.88
C THR A 300 -29.07 5.83 7.91
N LEU A 301 -27.80 5.59 8.27
CA LEU A 301 -26.64 5.92 7.45
C LEU A 301 -26.64 5.11 6.15
N ALA A 302 -26.89 3.81 6.20
CA ALA A 302 -26.95 2.96 5.02
C ALA A 302 -28.07 3.36 4.08
N GLY A 303 -29.28 3.59 4.60
CA GLY A 303 -30.44 3.99 3.81
C GLY A 303 -30.29 5.35 3.14
N SER A 304 -29.54 6.27 3.76
CA SER A 304 -29.22 7.59 3.18
C SER A 304 -27.99 7.57 2.25
N LYS A 305 -27.28 6.45 2.15
CA LYS A 305 -26.00 6.33 1.42
C LYS A 305 -25.01 7.42 1.85
N ALA A 306 -24.92 7.68 3.18
CA ALA A 306 -24.11 8.73 3.76
C ALA A 306 -22.62 8.41 3.68
N GLU A 307 -21.78 9.43 3.76
CA GLU A 307 -20.36 9.26 4.02
C GLU A 307 -20.12 9.06 5.52
N THR A 308 -19.44 7.98 5.87
CA THR A 308 -19.10 7.64 7.26
C THR A 308 -17.62 7.82 7.55
N ALA A 309 -16.79 7.90 6.51
CA ALA A 309 -15.36 8.15 6.60
C ALA A 309 -14.89 9.04 5.45
N ARG A 310 -14.00 9.98 5.76
CA ARG A 310 -13.40 10.92 4.81
C ARG A 310 -11.92 11.05 5.12
N LEU A 311 -11.08 10.83 4.11
CA LEU A 311 -9.66 11.15 4.18
C LEU A 311 -9.40 12.43 3.38
N TYR A 312 -8.68 13.36 4.00
CA TYR A 312 -8.16 14.56 3.36
C TYR A 312 -6.65 14.50 3.39
N ARG A 313 -6.02 14.68 2.25
CA ARG A 313 -4.57 14.75 2.16
C ARG A 313 -4.15 16.09 1.55
N GLN A 314 -3.20 16.74 2.20
CA GLN A 314 -2.46 17.88 1.70
C GLN A 314 -1.00 17.47 1.60
N ASN A 315 -0.40 17.66 0.44
CA ASN A 315 1.01 17.35 0.23
C ASN A 315 1.73 18.52 -0.42
N TYR A 316 2.94 18.77 0.04
CA TYR A 316 3.86 19.76 -0.52
C TYR A 316 5.22 19.10 -0.63
N ALA A 317 5.91 19.31 -1.75
CA ALA A 317 7.25 18.80 -1.95
C ALA A 317 8.09 19.83 -2.71
N LEU A 318 9.30 20.05 -2.23
CA LEU A 318 10.32 20.81 -2.95
C LEU A 318 11.45 19.83 -3.28
N THR A 319 11.76 19.69 -4.57
CA THR A 319 12.79 18.78 -5.07
C THR A 319 13.82 19.59 -5.85
N TYR A 320 15.08 19.44 -5.48
CA TYR A 320 16.22 19.92 -6.21
C TYR A 320 16.91 18.75 -6.93
N GLU A 321 17.23 18.93 -8.19
CA GLU A 321 18.04 18.02 -9.00
C GLU A 321 19.20 18.80 -9.60
N GLY A 322 20.43 18.39 -9.30
CA GLY A 322 21.64 19.03 -9.74
C GLY A 322 22.58 18.06 -10.42
N LYS A 323 23.15 18.48 -11.55
CA LYS A 323 24.20 17.75 -12.26
C LYS A 323 25.53 18.49 -12.06
N PHE A 324 26.47 17.79 -11.45
CA PHE A 324 27.80 18.29 -11.17
C PHE A 324 28.84 17.49 -11.98
N ASP A 325 30.02 17.99 -12.09
CA ASP A 325 31.05 17.36 -12.95
C ASP A 325 31.44 15.94 -12.49
N HIS A 326 31.27 15.62 -11.18
CA HIS A 326 31.67 14.34 -10.60
C HIS A 326 30.53 13.56 -9.96
N PHE A 327 29.35 14.13 -9.86
CA PHE A 327 28.19 13.47 -9.28
C PHE A 327 26.89 14.17 -9.68
N ASP A 328 25.81 13.45 -9.66
CA ASP A 328 24.45 14.01 -9.69
C ASP A 328 23.87 14.00 -8.27
N ASN A 329 23.02 14.97 -7.98
CA ASN A 329 22.31 15.04 -6.71
C ASN A 329 20.81 15.17 -6.90
N LYS A 330 20.06 14.43 -6.08
CA LYS A 330 18.64 14.62 -5.93
C LYS A 330 18.30 14.79 -4.45
N THR A 331 17.81 15.96 -4.10
CA THR A 331 17.42 16.29 -2.72
C THR A 331 15.98 16.75 -2.69
N TYR A 332 15.21 16.26 -1.73
CA TYR A 332 13.84 16.76 -1.54
C TYR A 332 13.46 16.89 -0.07
N ILE A 333 12.53 17.82 0.18
CA ILE A 333 11.78 17.92 1.42
C ILE A 333 10.29 17.79 1.11
N THR A 334 9.56 17.00 1.90
CA THR A 334 8.10 16.89 1.79
C THR A 334 7.43 17.19 3.10
N PHE A 335 6.24 17.76 3.00
CA PHE A 335 5.30 17.88 4.09
C PHE A 335 3.95 17.29 3.67
N ASP A 336 3.52 16.25 4.36
CA ASP A 336 2.23 15.59 4.15
C ASP A 336 1.37 15.70 5.40
N LYS A 337 0.11 16.14 5.23
CA LYS A 337 -0.89 16.13 6.28
C LYS A 337 -2.08 15.30 5.82
N THR A 338 -2.38 14.24 6.53
CA THR A 338 -3.57 13.40 6.31
C THR A 338 -4.51 13.54 7.50
N LYS A 339 -5.74 13.94 7.23
CA LYS A 339 -6.83 13.98 8.20
C LYS A 339 -7.83 12.89 7.85
N ASN A 340 -8.00 11.92 8.75
CA ASN A 340 -9.05 10.91 8.68
C ASN A 340 -10.20 11.32 9.59
N SER A 341 -11.32 11.73 9.00
CA SER A 341 -12.54 12.13 9.68
C SER A 341 -13.57 11.03 9.57
N ARG A 342 -13.98 10.43 10.68
CA ARG A 342 -14.87 9.26 10.70
C ARG A 342 -15.93 9.35 11.78
N LEU A 343 -17.08 8.73 11.51
CA LEU A 343 -18.09 8.52 12.54
C LEU A 343 -17.62 7.49 13.57
N PRO A 344 -18.02 7.62 14.85
CA PRO A 344 -17.67 6.67 15.89
C PRO A 344 -18.38 5.34 15.66
N GLU A 345 -17.58 4.28 15.68
CA GLU A 345 -18.02 2.90 15.60
C GLU A 345 -18.07 2.26 16.97
N TYR A 346 -18.95 1.28 17.16
CA TYR A 346 -18.88 0.40 18.31
C TYR A 346 -17.62 -0.48 18.23
N LEU A 347 -17.14 -0.89 19.41
CA LEU A 347 -15.86 -1.56 19.55
C LEU A 347 -15.91 -3.04 19.14
N ALA A 348 -14.73 -3.59 18.90
CA ALA A 348 -14.51 -4.98 18.53
C ALA A 348 -15.13 -5.99 19.53
N GLY A 349 -15.49 -7.16 19.02
CA GLY A 349 -16.10 -8.25 19.85
C GLY A 349 -17.58 -8.04 20.17
N GLY A 350 -18.15 -6.94 19.71
CA GLY A 350 -19.57 -6.61 19.80
C GLY A 350 -20.11 -6.28 18.40
N PRO A 351 -20.88 -5.20 18.29
CA PRO A 351 -21.40 -4.68 17.03
C PRO A 351 -20.34 -3.90 16.24
N GLU A 352 -19.12 -4.41 16.16
CA GLU A 352 -18.03 -3.78 15.40
C GLU A 352 -18.47 -3.45 13.97
N GLY A 353 -18.13 -2.25 13.50
CA GLY A 353 -18.56 -1.76 12.19
C GLY A 353 -19.96 -1.13 12.17
N SER A 354 -20.77 -1.26 13.23
CA SER A 354 -21.98 -0.45 13.40
C SER A 354 -21.64 0.91 14.01
N TYR A 355 -22.48 1.92 13.71
CA TYR A 355 -22.26 3.28 14.13
C TYR A 355 -23.08 3.65 15.36
N SER A 356 -22.51 4.49 16.24
CA SER A 356 -23.16 5.02 17.42
C SER A 356 -23.64 6.46 17.26
N SER A 357 -23.40 7.07 16.10
CA SER A 357 -23.82 8.42 15.76
C SER A 357 -23.95 8.58 14.24
N THR A 358 -24.84 9.46 13.81
CA THR A 358 -25.02 9.85 12.40
C THR A 358 -24.28 11.12 12.01
N SER A 359 -23.71 11.86 12.97
CA SER A 359 -23.15 13.20 12.73
C SER A 359 -21.88 13.55 13.54
N ALA A 360 -21.59 12.84 14.61
CA ALA A 360 -20.46 13.16 15.50
C ALA A 360 -19.12 12.64 14.95
N PHE A 361 -18.60 13.28 13.89
CA PHE A 361 -17.29 12.91 13.34
C PHE A 361 -16.16 13.17 14.32
N SER A 362 -15.20 12.24 14.38
CA SER A 362 -13.93 12.39 15.08
C SER A 362 -12.78 12.35 14.07
N ASP A 363 -11.73 13.10 14.37
CA ASP A 363 -10.58 13.26 13.48
C ASP A 363 -9.35 12.54 14.05
N SER A 364 -8.60 11.86 13.17
CA SER A 364 -7.19 11.57 13.41
C SER A 364 -6.35 12.33 12.38
N ILE A 365 -5.27 12.97 12.85
CA ILE A 365 -4.43 13.84 12.02
C ILE A 365 -3.00 13.31 12.06
N LEU A 366 -2.53 12.84 10.91
CA LEU A 366 -1.14 12.43 10.69
C LEU A 366 -0.41 13.54 9.94
N LYS A 367 0.77 13.91 10.43
CA LYS A 367 1.69 14.83 9.75
C LYS A 367 3.03 14.14 9.58
N ASN A 368 3.58 14.18 8.37
CA ASN A 368 4.90 13.66 8.06
C ASN A 368 5.73 14.77 7.42
N THR A 369 6.90 15.02 7.98
CA THR A 369 7.93 15.86 7.35
C THR A 369 9.09 14.94 7.00
N ARG A 370 9.44 14.87 5.71
CA ARG A 370 10.51 14.01 5.21
C ARG A 370 11.56 14.84 4.50
N PHE A 371 12.80 14.48 4.72
CA PHE A 371 13.96 14.95 3.98
C PHE A 371 14.67 13.74 3.37
N SER A 372 15.15 13.88 2.13
CA SER A 372 16.01 12.88 1.48
C SER A 372 17.02 13.58 0.59
N SER A 373 18.24 13.07 0.58
CA SER A 373 19.31 13.52 -0.32
C SER A 373 20.09 12.30 -0.81
N GLU A 374 20.17 12.16 -2.12
CA GLU A 374 20.91 11.10 -2.81
C GLU A 374 21.97 11.69 -3.71
N PHE A 375 23.15 11.08 -3.70
CA PHE A 375 24.29 11.41 -4.56
C PHE A 375 24.60 10.19 -5.43
N TYR A 376 24.69 10.42 -6.71
CA TYR A 376 25.02 9.41 -7.74
C TYR A 376 26.40 9.74 -8.28
N ILE A 377 27.36 8.87 -8.02
CA ILE A 377 28.79 9.13 -8.22
C ILE A 377 29.35 8.08 -9.18
N PRO A 378 29.50 8.41 -10.48
CA PRO A 378 30.20 7.55 -11.43
C PRO A 378 31.71 7.62 -11.18
N PHE A 379 32.39 6.48 -11.15
CA PHE A 379 33.85 6.41 -11.10
C PHE A 379 34.37 5.10 -11.67
N THR A 380 35.66 5.05 -11.99
CA THR A 380 36.35 3.84 -12.48
C THR A 380 37.42 3.42 -11.50
N LEU A 381 37.31 2.19 -10.97
CA LEU A 381 38.34 1.57 -10.14
C LEU A 381 38.57 0.13 -10.65
N GLY A 382 39.40 0.02 -11.69
CA GLY A 382 39.58 -1.21 -12.45
C GLY A 382 38.39 -1.54 -13.35
N VAL A 383 37.15 -1.35 -12.87
CA VAL A 383 35.89 -1.47 -13.59
C VAL A 383 35.03 -0.24 -13.36
N GLU A 384 33.94 -0.11 -14.11
CA GLU A 384 32.99 1.00 -13.94
C GLU A 384 32.10 0.79 -12.73
N HIS A 385 31.90 1.86 -11.96
CA HIS A 385 31.05 1.94 -10.78
C HIS A 385 30.06 3.08 -10.92
N MET A 386 28.84 2.83 -10.44
CA MET A 386 27.86 3.88 -10.17
C MET A 386 27.44 3.76 -8.70
N LEU A 387 28.13 4.54 -7.86
CA LEU A 387 27.91 4.57 -6.41
C LEU A 387 26.75 5.50 -6.09
N THR A 388 25.76 5.01 -5.37
CA THR A 388 24.69 5.81 -4.77
C THR A 388 24.89 5.88 -3.28
N VAL A 389 24.96 7.09 -2.74
CA VAL A 389 25.00 7.33 -1.28
C VAL A 389 23.79 8.20 -0.93
N GLY A 390 23.03 7.80 0.07
CA GLY A 390 21.84 8.53 0.46
C GLY A 390 21.66 8.69 1.96
N PHE A 391 20.97 9.77 2.30
CA PHE A 391 20.49 10.07 3.64
C PHE A 391 18.99 10.35 3.57
N GLU A 392 18.24 9.79 4.52
CA GLU A 392 16.81 10.02 4.68
C GLU A 392 16.47 10.32 6.13
N GLY A 393 15.49 11.20 6.34
CA GLY A 393 14.91 11.45 7.65
C GLY A 393 13.42 11.70 7.53
N VAL A 394 12.63 11.17 8.47
CA VAL A 394 11.20 11.45 8.57
C VAL A 394 10.80 11.67 10.02
N HIS A 395 10.09 12.75 10.24
CA HIS A 395 9.37 13.01 11.50
C HIS A 395 7.88 12.84 11.26
N SER A 396 7.27 11.93 12.01
CA SER A 396 5.84 11.63 11.94
C SER A 396 5.18 11.99 13.26
N SER A 397 4.03 12.68 13.22
CA SER A 397 3.20 12.94 14.39
C SER A 397 1.74 12.60 14.10
N LEU A 398 1.08 11.99 15.06
CA LEU A 398 -0.30 11.54 15.00
C LEU A 398 -1.09 12.09 16.20
N ASP A 399 -2.18 12.75 15.90
CA ASP A 399 -3.17 13.20 16.89
C ASP A 399 -4.47 12.41 16.67
N ASP A 400 -4.82 11.48 17.58
CA ASP A 400 -6.05 10.68 17.56
C ASP A 400 -6.58 10.46 18.98
N ALA A 401 -7.19 11.47 19.55
CA ALA A 401 -7.77 11.38 20.88
C ALA A 401 -8.86 10.29 20.98
N SER A 402 -9.66 10.11 19.94
CA SER A 402 -10.78 9.15 19.95
C SER A 402 -10.34 7.69 20.07
N SER A 403 -9.18 7.33 19.50
CA SER A 403 -8.64 5.97 19.60
C SER A 403 -7.72 5.78 20.80
N MET A 404 -6.96 6.81 21.18
CA MET A 404 -5.94 6.72 22.23
C MET A 404 -6.49 6.97 23.65
N THR A 405 -7.67 7.60 23.76
CA THR A 405 -8.29 7.88 25.06
C THR A 405 -9.60 7.12 25.28
N GLN A 406 -9.73 5.93 24.71
CA GLN A 406 -10.93 5.11 24.88
C GLN A 406 -11.22 4.82 26.36
N LEU A 407 -12.51 4.80 26.71
CA LEU A 407 -12.95 4.49 28.05
C LEU A 407 -12.67 3.02 28.41
N LEU A 408 -12.34 2.79 29.68
CA LEU A 408 -12.25 1.46 30.27
C LEU A 408 -13.63 0.97 30.70
N GLY A 409 -13.72 -0.31 31.04
CA GLY A 409 -14.90 -0.90 31.64
C GLY A 409 -16.03 -1.24 30.69
N GLY A 410 -15.73 -1.34 29.38
CA GLY A 410 -16.72 -1.80 28.42
C GLY A 410 -17.22 -3.19 28.75
N ARG A 411 -18.53 -3.34 28.99
CA ARG A 411 -19.19 -4.62 29.18
C ARG A 411 -20.49 -4.67 28.38
N ARG A 412 -20.86 -5.86 27.97
CA ARG A 412 -22.13 -6.06 27.28
C ARG A 412 -23.27 -6.19 28.29
N VAL A 413 -24.29 -5.36 28.14
CA VAL A 413 -25.54 -5.46 28.87
C VAL A 413 -26.67 -5.54 27.82
N GLY A 414 -27.19 -6.72 27.61
CA GLY A 414 -28.05 -7.00 26.44
C GLY A 414 -27.27 -6.76 25.14
N ASN A 415 -27.76 -5.88 24.28
CA ASN A 415 -27.12 -5.51 23.01
C ASN A 415 -26.34 -4.19 23.05
N LYS A 416 -26.21 -3.58 24.23
CA LYS A 416 -25.47 -2.30 24.40
C LYS A 416 -24.12 -2.52 25.07
N VAL A 417 -23.13 -1.74 24.68
CA VAL A 417 -21.88 -1.62 25.42
C VAL A 417 -22.08 -0.52 26.48
N VAL A 418 -21.91 -0.88 27.73
CA VAL A 418 -21.96 0.02 28.87
C VAL A 418 -20.56 0.08 29.46
N TYR A 419 -20.09 1.26 29.84
CA TYR A 419 -18.79 1.46 30.43
C TYR A 419 -18.88 1.56 31.97
N ASP A 420 -18.03 0.81 32.66
CA ASP A 420 -17.84 0.95 34.10
C ASP A 420 -16.64 1.87 34.36
N LEU A 421 -16.93 3.11 34.68
CA LEU A 421 -15.92 4.15 34.94
C LEU A 421 -15.03 3.87 36.15
N LYS A 422 -15.33 2.83 36.96
CA LYS A 422 -14.51 2.38 38.08
C LYS A 422 -13.39 1.43 37.65
N GLU A 423 -13.41 0.94 36.40
CA GLU A 423 -12.33 0.09 35.92
C GLU A 423 -11.01 0.87 35.88
N ARG A 424 -9.95 0.20 36.28
CA ARG A 424 -8.57 0.74 36.29
C ARG A 424 -7.62 -0.29 35.74
N LEU A 425 -6.63 0.19 34.98
CA LEU A 425 -5.53 -0.63 34.49
C LEU A 425 -4.72 -1.21 35.66
N PRO A 426 -3.95 -2.28 35.45
CA PRO A 426 -3.08 -2.87 36.46
C PRO A 426 -2.16 -1.83 37.12
N SER A 427 -1.74 -2.12 38.34
CA SER A 427 -0.80 -1.27 39.07
C SER A 427 0.48 -1.02 38.26
N GLY A 428 0.95 0.21 38.25
CA GLY A 428 2.13 0.64 37.46
C GLY A 428 1.82 1.11 36.05
N ILE A 429 0.58 0.96 35.57
CA ILE A 429 0.15 1.45 34.26
C ILE A 429 -0.74 2.67 34.43
N SER A 430 -0.39 3.77 33.73
CA SER A 430 -1.15 5.02 33.85
C SER A 430 -2.56 4.88 33.24
N ASN A 431 -3.56 5.34 34.01
CA ASN A 431 -4.92 5.51 33.50
C ASN A 431 -5.12 6.85 32.77
N VAL A 432 -4.15 7.78 32.91
CA VAL A 432 -4.14 9.05 32.17
C VAL A 432 -3.48 8.80 30.81
N ARG A 433 -4.22 9.04 29.72
CA ARG A 433 -3.78 8.77 28.36
C ARG A 433 -3.96 10.03 27.52
N GLY A 434 -2.97 10.31 26.65
CA GLY A 434 -2.99 11.40 25.70
C GLY A 434 -3.30 10.93 24.30
N GLY A 435 -3.86 11.82 23.47
CA GLY A 435 -4.20 11.54 22.06
C GLY A 435 -3.07 11.77 21.07
N HIS A 436 -1.88 12.15 21.53
CA HIS A 436 -0.74 12.49 20.70
C HIS A 436 0.35 11.41 20.71
N SER A 437 0.95 11.15 19.55
CA SER A 437 2.12 10.28 19.38
C SER A 437 3.03 10.83 18.30
N SER A 438 4.33 10.69 18.45
CA SER A 438 5.29 11.09 17.42
C SER A 438 6.50 10.16 17.39
N GLN A 439 7.13 10.02 16.23
CA GLN A 439 8.38 9.28 16.06
C GLN A 439 9.26 9.95 15.02
N THR A 440 10.55 9.73 15.14
CA THR A 440 11.55 10.13 14.15
C THR A 440 12.29 8.90 13.67
N GLU A 441 12.45 8.81 12.38
CA GLU A 441 13.25 7.79 11.72
C GLU A 441 14.31 8.49 10.88
N TRP A 442 15.51 7.93 10.81
CA TRP A 442 16.54 8.36 9.87
C TRP A 442 17.33 7.15 9.36
N ALA A 443 17.88 7.31 8.16
CA ALA A 443 18.66 6.26 7.53
C ALA A 443 19.82 6.82 6.74
N VAL A 444 20.88 6.05 6.64
CA VAL A 444 21.95 6.22 5.66
C VAL A 444 22.08 4.93 4.86
N PHE A 445 22.34 5.06 3.57
CA PHE A 445 22.49 3.89 2.71
C PHE A 445 23.54 4.13 1.63
N VAL A 446 24.09 3.03 1.16
CA VAL A 446 25.03 2.96 0.06
C VAL A 446 24.66 1.79 -0.84
N GLU A 447 24.72 2.01 -2.13
CA GLU A 447 24.53 1.00 -3.17
C GLU A 447 25.52 1.26 -4.30
N ASP A 448 26.17 0.23 -4.81
CA ASP A 448 27.11 0.36 -5.90
C ASP A 448 26.74 -0.56 -7.06
N ASN A 449 26.49 0.00 -8.24
CA ASN A 449 26.29 -0.76 -9.46
C ASN A 449 27.65 -0.95 -10.14
N ILE A 450 28.22 -2.13 -10.01
CA ILE A 450 29.57 -2.48 -10.46
C ILE A 450 29.46 -3.25 -11.77
N SER A 451 29.96 -2.70 -12.87
CA SER A 451 30.15 -3.40 -14.14
C SER A 451 31.36 -4.32 -14.06
N ALA A 452 31.22 -5.43 -13.26
CA ALA A 452 32.33 -6.34 -12.96
C ALA A 452 32.99 -6.95 -14.20
N THR A 453 32.18 -7.16 -15.26
CA THR A 453 32.64 -7.49 -16.61
C THR A 453 31.66 -6.84 -17.62
N GLN A 454 31.95 -6.95 -18.92
CA GLN A 454 31.01 -6.48 -19.98
C GLN A 454 29.65 -7.20 -19.92
N SER A 455 29.58 -8.37 -19.29
CA SER A 455 28.36 -9.20 -19.20
C SER A 455 27.82 -9.36 -17.77
N THR A 456 28.52 -8.83 -16.74
CA THR A 456 28.18 -9.04 -15.34
C THR A 456 28.05 -7.72 -14.60
N ILE A 457 26.87 -7.48 -14.02
CA ILE A 457 26.63 -6.36 -13.11
C ILE A 457 26.38 -6.93 -11.73
N LEU A 458 27.09 -6.40 -10.72
CA LEU A 458 26.88 -6.70 -9.30
C LEU A 458 26.39 -5.45 -8.60
N THR A 459 25.39 -5.59 -7.73
CA THR A 459 24.82 -4.48 -6.97
C THR A 459 24.78 -4.82 -5.48
N PRO A 460 25.91 -4.67 -4.76
CA PRO A 460 25.90 -4.69 -3.30
C PRO A 460 25.22 -3.45 -2.74
N SER A 461 24.50 -3.61 -1.63
CA SER A 461 23.85 -2.51 -0.92
C SER A 461 23.90 -2.71 0.58
N LEU A 462 23.98 -1.61 1.31
CA LEU A 462 23.94 -1.57 2.78
C LEU A 462 23.12 -0.35 3.22
N ARG A 463 22.24 -0.57 4.19
CA ARG A 463 21.41 0.47 4.77
C ARG A 463 21.38 0.31 6.30
N TYR A 464 21.59 1.42 6.99
CA TYR A 464 21.39 1.56 8.42
C TYR A 464 20.20 2.45 8.69
N ASP A 465 19.26 1.98 9.47
CA ASP A 465 18.05 2.71 9.87
C ASP A 465 18.01 2.85 11.39
N TYR A 466 17.52 3.97 11.88
CA TYR A 466 17.21 4.20 13.29
C TYR A 466 15.80 4.73 13.43
N ASN A 467 15.02 4.15 14.33
CA ASN A 467 13.69 4.58 14.70
C ASN A 467 13.65 4.84 16.21
N THR A 468 13.00 5.90 16.64
CA THR A 468 12.94 6.34 18.04
C THR A 468 12.46 5.23 19.00
N TYR A 469 11.57 4.34 18.55
CA TYR A 469 11.02 3.26 19.39
C TYR A 469 11.70 1.91 19.14
N SER A 470 11.77 1.48 17.91
CA SER A 470 12.30 0.15 17.59
C SER A 470 13.83 0.08 17.48
N GLY A 471 14.53 1.22 17.68
CA GLY A 471 15.97 1.30 17.66
C GLY A 471 16.60 1.11 16.27
N SER A 472 17.78 0.54 16.26
CA SER A 472 18.61 0.37 15.05
C SER A 472 18.27 -0.89 14.28
N ASN A 473 18.35 -0.79 12.94
CA ASN A 473 18.27 -1.92 12.03
C ASN A 473 19.30 -1.78 10.93
N VAL A 474 19.94 -2.90 10.55
CA VAL A 474 20.86 -2.97 9.42
C VAL A 474 20.24 -3.86 8.36
N SER A 475 20.12 -3.35 7.16
CA SER A 475 19.67 -4.08 5.96
C SER A 475 20.82 -4.14 4.96
N GLY A 476 21.08 -5.30 4.40
CA GLY A 476 22.10 -5.47 3.38
C GLY A 476 21.60 -6.38 2.27
N GLY A 477 22.12 -6.20 1.09
CA GLY A 477 21.73 -6.96 -0.08
C GLY A 477 22.84 -7.08 -1.12
N LEU A 478 22.67 -8.08 -1.98
CA LEU A 478 23.46 -8.26 -3.19
C LEU A 478 22.54 -8.71 -4.30
N ASN A 479 22.48 -7.93 -5.36
CA ASN A 479 21.84 -8.31 -6.61
C ASN A 479 22.90 -8.55 -7.68
N PHE A 480 22.58 -9.38 -8.66
CA PHE A 480 23.42 -9.59 -9.81
C PHE A 480 22.60 -9.75 -11.09
N LEU A 481 23.21 -9.34 -12.20
CA LEU A 481 22.77 -9.61 -13.54
C LEU A 481 23.93 -10.18 -14.32
N GLN A 482 23.73 -11.34 -14.97
CA GLN A 482 24.67 -11.99 -15.86
C GLN A 482 24.05 -12.14 -17.24
N SER A 483 24.55 -11.42 -18.23
CA SER A 483 24.25 -11.68 -19.63
C SER A 483 25.05 -12.89 -20.09
N LEU A 484 24.35 -13.91 -20.59
CA LEU A 484 24.98 -15.11 -21.18
C LEU A 484 25.35 -14.84 -22.63
N ASN A 485 24.53 -14.07 -23.29
CA ASN A 485 24.69 -13.49 -24.63
C ASN A 485 23.71 -12.30 -24.77
N ASP A 486 23.52 -11.78 -25.96
CA ASP A 486 22.64 -10.63 -26.23
C ASP A 486 21.17 -10.91 -25.88
N ASP A 487 20.73 -12.18 -26.03
CA ASP A 487 19.34 -12.58 -25.87
C ASP A 487 19.01 -13.13 -24.46
N TRP A 488 19.98 -13.73 -23.78
CA TRP A 488 19.77 -14.47 -22.51
C TRP A 488 20.46 -13.81 -21.33
N LYS A 489 19.70 -13.65 -20.23
CA LYS A 489 20.19 -13.07 -18.98
C LYS A 489 19.78 -13.94 -17.79
N ILE A 490 20.67 -14.08 -16.82
CA ILE A 490 20.38 -14.63 -15.50
C ILE A 490 20.41 -13.46 -14.53
N LYS A 491 19.39 -13.37 -13.68
CA LYS A 491 19.28 -12.32 -12.66
C LYS A 491 18.99 -12.97 -11.32
N GLY A 492 19.44 -12.35 -10.24
CA GLY A 492 19.10 -12.83 -8.90
C GLY A 492 19.59 -11.92 -7.81
N GLY A 493 19.27 -12.29 -6.57
CA GLY A 493 19.69 -11.52 -5.43
C GLY A 493 19.24 -12.10 -4.10
N ILE A 494 19.84 -11.55 -3.06
CA ILE A 494 19.48 -11.79 -1.68
C ILE A 494 19.56 -10.48 -0.91
N ALA A 495 18.53 -10.16 -0.12
CA ALA A 495 18.56 -8.98 0.73
C ALA A 495 17.76 -9.18 2.01
N ARG A 496 18.18 -8.49 3.07
CA ARG A 496 17.41 -8.34 4.30
C ARG A 496 16.58 -7.07 4.22
N ALA A 497 15.27 -7.22 4.27
CA ALA A 497 14.32 -6.13 4.34
C ALA A 497 13.69 -6.03 5.72
N TYR A 498 13.14 -4.86 6.09
CA TYR A 498 12.49 -4.66 7.37
C TYR A 498 11.27 -3.75 7.28
N LYS A 499 10.45 -3.76 8.35
CA LYS A 499 9.37 -2.80 8.56
C LYS A 499 9.36 -2.34 10.01
N ALA A 500 9.46 -1.04 10.21
CA ALA A 500 9.30 -0.42 11.52
C ALA A 500 7.84 -0.51 12.00
N PRO A 501 7.59 -0.58 13.30
CA PRO A 501 6.25 -0.44 13.85
C PRO A 501 5.72 0.98 13.63
N ASN A 502 4.40 1.11 13.57
CA ASN A 502 3.76 2.42 13.40
C ASN A 502 3.36 3.05 14.74
N LEU A 503 2.90 4.31 14.67
CA LEU A 503 2.56 5.12 15.85
C LEU A 503 1.45 4.53 16.74
N TYR A 504 0.52 3.75 16.20
CA TYR A 504 -0.48 3.05 17.00
C TYR A 504 0.11 1.86 17.76
N GLN A 505 0.99 1.10 17.11
CA GLN A 505 1.61 -0.09 17.69
C GLN A 505 2.61 0.25 18.80
N THR A 506 3.30 1.39 18.66
CA THR A 506 4.33 1.82 19.64
C THR A 506 3.78 2.65 20.80
N ASN A 507 2.59 3.24 20.68
CA ASN A 507 2.08 4.18 21.67
C ASN A 507 1.35 3.46 22.83
N PRO A 508 1.87 3.49 24.06
CA PRO A 508 1.22 2.90 25.24
C PRO A 508 -0.16 3.52 25.57
N ASN A 509 -0.47 4.71 25.07
CA ASN A 509 -1.78 5.32 25.24
C ASN A 509 -2.84 4.69 24.34
N TYR A 510 -2.43 4.04 23.23
CA TYR A 510 -3.37 3.37 22.35
C TYR A 510 -3.87 2.09 23.01
N LEU A 511 -5.15 2.03 23.28
CA LEU A 511 -5.81 0.92 23.93
C LEU A 511 -7.00 0.47 23.11
N LEU A 512 -6.98 -0.76 22.65
CA LEU A 512 -8.09 -1.42 21.98
C LEU A 512 -8.83 -2.29 22.97
N PHE A 513 -10.14 -2.37 22.85
CA PHE A 513 -11.03 -3.17 23.68
C PHE A 513 -11.78 -4.18 22.83
N THR A 514 -11.97 -5.40 23.34
CA THR A 514 -12.82 -6.41 22.71
C THR A 514 -13.66 -7.18 23.74
N LEU A 515 -14.89 -7.47 23.34
CA LEU A 515 -15.88 -8.21 24.14
C LEU A 515 -15.79 -9.73 23.98
N GLY A 516 -14.61 -10.28 23.79
CA GLY A 516 -14.37 -11.73 23.79
C GLY A 516 -13.96 -12.33 22.47
N GLN A 517 -14.58 -12.01 21.33
CA GLN A 517 -14.23 -12.64 20.03
C GLN A 517 -12.83 -12.27 19.51
N GLY A 518 -12.23 -11.19 19.98
CA GLY A 518 -10.86 -10.81 19.65
C GLY A 518 -9.86 -11.17 20.75
N CYS A 519 -10.32 -11.70 21.88
CA CYS A 519 -9.43 -12.05 22.99
C CYS A 519 -8.66 -13.35 22.69
N PRO A 520 -7.44 -13.50 23.25
CA PRO A 520 -6.73 -14.77 23.27
C PRO A 520 -7.57 -15.89 23.89
N THR A 521 -7.33 -17.14 23.46
CA THR A 521 -8.14 -18.31 23.84
C THR A 521 -8.12 -18.68 25.33
N ASN A 522 -7.15 -18.16 26.07
CA ASN A 522 -7.03 -18.34 27.51
C ASN A 522 -7.90 -17.37 28.33
N VAL A 523 -8.51 -16.37 27.67
CA VAL A 523 -9.43 -15.44 28.35
C VAL A 523 -10.80 -16.12 28.52
N PRO A 524 -11.36 -16.19 29.73
CA PRO A 524 -12.68 -16.74 29.96
C PRO A 524 -13.78 -16.00 29.17
N ASN A 525 -14.80 -16.72 28.69
CA ASN A 525 -15.86 -16.15 27.83
C ASN A 525 -16.67 -15.00 28.49
N ASN A 526 -16.66 -14.89 29.81
CA ASN A 526 -17.31 -13.83 30.57
C ASN A 526 -16.40 -12.63 30.86
N LYS A 527 -15.16 -12.65 30.36
CA LYS A 527 -14.18 -11.57 30.51
C LYS A 527 -13.92 -10.87 29.20
N THR A 528 -13.41 -9.67 29.30
CA THR A 528 -13.00 -8.84 28.18
C THR A 528 -11.50 -8.69 28.17
N CYS A 529 -10.94 -8.23 27.08
CA CYS A 529 -9.53 -7.93 26.99
C CYS A 529 -9.24 -6.58 26.35
N TYR A 530 -8.09 -6.04 26.71
CA TYR A 530 -7.51 -4.82 26.19
C TYR A 530 -6.17 -5.13 25.54
N PHE A 531 -5.86 -4.41 24.46
CA PHE A 531 -4.58 -4.46 23.78
C PHE A 531 -3.95 -3.08 23.77
N GLN A 532 -2.81 -2.95 24.42
CA GLN A 532 -2.07 -1.69 24.57
C GLN A 532 -0.90 -1.62 23.58
N GLY A 533 -0.60 -0.44 23.08
CA GLY A 533 0.62 -0.19 22.32
C GLY A 533 1.88 -0.48 23.15
N ASN A 534 3.00 -0.78 22.48
CA ASN A 534 4.25 -1.19 23.12
C ASN A 534 5.44 -0.42 22.53
N SER A 535 6.10 0.40 23.35
CA SER A 535 7.29 1.16 22.95
C SER A 535 8.53 0.29 22.67
N ASP A 536 8.55 -0.96 23.17
CA ASP A 536 9.71 -1.85 23.07
C ASP A 536 9.58 -2.89 21.92
N ILE A 537 8.62 -2.68 21.02
CA ILE A 537 8.33 -3.58 19.92
C ILE A 537 9.46 -3.59 18.89
N LYS A 538 9.89 -4.80 18.48
CA LYS A 538 10.94 -4.97 17.46
C LYS A 538 10.39 -4.80 16.06
N PRO A 539 11.21 -4.36 15.08
CA PRO A 539 10.79 -4.31 13.69
C PRO A 539 10.57 -5.73 13.12
N GLU A 540 9.65 -5.83 12.19
CA GLU A 540 9.48 -7.02 11.35
C GLU A 540 10.65 -7.11 10.37
N THR A 541 11.10 -8.32 10.04
CA THR A 541 12.22 -8.54 9.10
C THR A 541 11.94 -9.69 8.14
N SER A 542 12.54 -9.62 6.95
CA SER A 542 12.47 -10.69 5.95
C SER A 542 13.80 -10.85 5.23
N TRP A 543 14.24 -12.09 5.00
CA TRP A 543 15.27 -12.41 4.03
C TRP A 543 14.61 -12.76 2.69
N ASN A 544 14.77 -11.89 1.71
CA ASN A 544 14.25 -12.04 0.38
C ASN A 544 15.33 -12.59 -0.55
N LYS A 545 15.02 -13.66 -1.26
CA LYS A 545 15.93 -14.38 -2.18
C LYS A 545 15.21 -14.58 -3.50
N GLU A 546 15.93 -14.41 -4.59
CA GLU A 546 15.38 -14.56 -5.94
C GLU A 546 16.46 -15.01 -6.90
N ILE A 547 16.08 -15.86 -7.84
CA ILE A 547 16.89 -16.22 -9.00
C ILE A 547 15.98 -16.54 -10.17
N GLY A 548 16.37 -16.12 -11.37
CA GLY A 548 15.62 -16.41 -12.58
C GLY A 548 16.39 -16.16 -13.84
N ILE A 549 15.75 -16.49 -14.95
CA ILE A 549 16.27 -16.38 -16.29
C ILE A 549 15.32 -15.59 -17.17
N GLU A 550 15.87 -14.81 -18.07
CA GLU A 550 15.15 -13.98 -19.03
C GLU A 550 15.70 -14.18 -20.44
N TYR A 551 14.81 -14.30 -21.39
CA TYR A 551 15.08 -14.26 -22.83
C TYR A 551 14.38 -13.06 -23.43
N ASP A 552 15.11 -12.25 -24.20
CA ASP A 552 14.59 -11.04 -24.84
C ASP A 552 15.20 -10.91 -26.25
N LYS A 553 14.37 -11.09 -27.28
CA LYS A 553 14.79 -10.97 -28.68
C LYS A 553 13.60 -10.63 -29.59
N ASP A 554 13.76 -9.62 -30.41
CA ASP A 554 12.80 -9.25 -31.49
C ASP A 554 11.36 -9.05 -30.95
N GLY A 555 11.22 -8.53 -29.71
CA GLY A 555 9.93 -8.35 -29.03
C GLY A 555 9.38 -9.61 -28.34
N LEU A 556 10.01 -10.77 -28.50
CA LEU A 556 9.74 -11.95 -27.70
C LEU A 556 10.45 -11.81 -26.36
N LEU A 557 9.67 -11.64 -25.28
CA LEU A 557 10.17 -11.60 -23.91
C LEU A 557 9.64 -12.80 -23.14
N ALA A 558 10.52 -13.60 -22.57
CA ALA A 558 10.15 -14.71 -21.68
C ALA A 558 10.99 -14.66 -20.42
N SER A 559 10.36 -14.69 -19.26
CA SER A 559 11.07 -14.71 -17.98
C SER A 559 10.41 -15.65 -16.99
N VAL A 560 11.22 -16.28 -16.15
CA VAL A 560 10.78 -17.04 -14.98
C VAL A 560 11.74 -16.83 -13.83
N ALA A 561 11.20 -16.57 -12.65
CA ALA A 561 11.96 -16.44 -11.41
C ALA A 561 11.37 -17.31 -10.31
N TYR A 562 12.24 -17.94 -9.54
CA TYR A 562 11.92 -18.49 -8.23
C TYR A 562 12.20 -17.45 -7.16
N PHE A 563 11.29 -17.29 -6.22
CA PHE A 563 11.47 -16.41 -5.06
C PHE A 563 11.18 -17.13 -3.76
N ARG A 564 11.86 -16.68 -2.69
CA ARG A 564 11.61 -17.11 -1.31
C ARG A 564 11.85 -15.98 -0.33
N ASN A 565 10.87 -15.74 0.55
CA ASN A 565 10.90 -14.77 1.64
C ASN A 565 10.79 -15.51 2.97
N ASP A 566 11.81 -15.39 3.82
CA ASP A 566 11.83 -15.91 5.19
C ASP A 566 11.53 -14.76 6.16
N TYR A 567 10.27 -14.68 6.60
CA TYR A 567 9.71 -13.60 7.42
C TYR A 567 9.82 -13.91 8.92
N ARG A 568 10.15 -12.91 9.73
CA ARG A 568 10.31 -13.02 11.19
C ARG A 568 9.76 -11.80 11.91
N ASN A 569 9.43 -11.98 13.20
CA ASN A 569 9.00 -10.93 14.14
C ASN A 569 7.73 -10.20 13.68
N LYS A 570 6.75 -10.92 13.13
CA LYS A 570 5.45 -10.30 12.79
C LYS A 570 4.91 -9.59 14.04
N ILE A 571 4.49 -8.35 13.88
CA ILE A 571 3.87 -7.57 14.95
C ILE A 571 2.41 -8.03 15.11
N VAL A 572 2.05 -8.40 16.34
CA VAL A 572 0.72 -8.91 16.73
C VAL A 572 0.19 -8.15 17.95
N SER A 573 -1.13 -8.04 18.06
CA SER A 573 -1.76 -7.27 19.14
C SER A 573 -1.74 -7.95 20.51
N ASP A 574 -1.66 -9.28 20.54
CA ASP A 574 -1.70 -10.10 21.77
C ASP A 574 -0.33 -10.71 22.11
N GLY A 575 0.73 -9.95 21.85
CA GLY A 575 2.10 -10.45 22.01
C GLY A 575 2.50 -10.79 23.43
N GLU A 576 1.98 -10.07 24.45
CA GLU A 576 2.37 -10.27 25.84
C GLU A 576 1.22 -9.95 26.79
N PHE A 577 0.92 -10.86 27.74
CA PHE A 577 0.01 -10.61 28.84
C PHE A 577 0.69 -9.76 29.91
N ILE A 578 0.07 -8.63 30.30
CA ILE A 578 0.65 -7.69 31.26
C ILE A 578 -0.06 -7.73 32.62
N GLY A 579 -1.30 -8.16 32.71
CA GLY A 579 -2.01 -8.25 33.97
C GLY A 579 -3.52 -8.17 33.82
N LEU A 580 -4.19 -8.07 34.98
CA LEU A 580 -5.63 -7.92 35.09
C LEU A 580 -6.00 -6.52 35.57
N THR A 581 -7.07 -5.95 35.01
CA THR A 581 -7.68 -4.76 35.61
C THR A 581 -8.28 -5.06 36.98
N ASN A 582 -8.64 -4.03 37.73
CA ASN A 582 -9.31 -4.22 39.04
C ASN A 582 -10.66 -4.95 38.95
N LEU A 583 -11.25 -5.04 37.74
CA LEU A 583 -12.47 -5.82 37.48
C LEU A 583 -12.17 -7.22 36.91
N GLY A 584 -10.91 -7.59 36.83
CA GLY A 584 -10.45 -8.91 36.38
C GLY A 584 -10.55 -9.10 34.87
N ASN A 585 -10.51 -8.03 34.07
CA ASN A 585 -10.37 -8.07 32.62
C ASN A 585 -8.89 -8.13 32.24
N TYR A 586 -8.59 -8.74 31.13
CA TYR A 586 -7.23 -9.07 30.71
C TYR A 586 -6.61 -7.92 29.92
N LEU A 587 -5.36 -7.59 30.21
CA LEU A 587 -4.58 -6.60 29.48
C LEU A 587 -3.38 -7.26 28.80
N TYR A 588 -3.28 -7.07 27.50
CA TYR A 588 -2.17 -7.48 26.65
C TYR A 588 -1.50 -6.25 26.06
N LYS A 589 -0.25 -6.38 25.61
CA LYS A 589 0.43 -5.37 24.79
C LYS A 589 0.83 -5.96 23.44
N TRP A 590 0.96 -5.11 22.45
CA TRP A 590 1.52 -5.46 21.16
C TRP A 590 2.92 -6.06 21.32
N GLY A 591 3.21 -7.08 20.55
CA GLY A 591 4.49 -7.79 20.62
C GLY A 591 4.89 -8.38 19.27
N ASN A 592 5.98 -9.13 19.28
CA ASN A 592 6.49 -9.81 18.12
C ASN A 592 6.26 -11.31 18.24
N ALA A 593 5.59 -11.87 17.27
CA ALA A 593 5.37 -13.31 17.16
C ALA A 593 5.59 -13.72 15.71
N ASN A 594 5.47 -15.02 15.48
CA ASN A 594 5.33 -15.62 14.16
C ASN A 594 6.56 -15.51 13.24
N ARG A 595 6.82 -16.62 12.61
CA ARG A 595 7.74 -16.78 11.48
C ARG A 595 6.95 -17.32 10.29
N ALA A 596 7.21 -16.82 9.10
CA ALA A 596 6.56 -17.32 7.91
C ALA A 596 7.56 -17.61 6.80
N VAL A 597 7.17 -18.49 5.91
CA VAL A 597 7.86 -18.74 4.64
C VAL A 597 6.88 -18.55 3.52
N ILE A 598 7.29 -17.73 2.56
CA ILE A 598 6.55 -17.50 1.32
C ILE A 598 7.50 -17.78 0.19
N GLU A 599 7.14 -18.74 -0.67
CA GLU A 599 7.98 -19.13 -1.83
C GLU A 599 7.10 -19.50 -3.02
N GLY A 600 7.61 -19.22 -4.21
CA GLY A 600 6.87 -19.47 -5.45
C GLY A 600 7.68 -19.16 -6.69
N PHE A 601 6.96 -19.15 -7.80
CA PHE A 601 7.47 -18.82 -9.13
C PHE A 601 6.63 -17.69 -9.71
N GLU A 602 7.27 -16.80 -10.43
CA GLU A 602 6.60 -15.76 -11.21
C GLU A 602 7.30 -15.56 -12.55
N GLY A 603 6.59 -15.02 -13.51
CA GLY A 603 7.19 -14.76 -14.80
C GLY A 603 6.26 -14.06 -15.77
N ASN A 604 6.84 -13.75 -16.91
CA ASN A 604 6.20 -13.07 -18.03
C ASN A 604 6.52 -13.81 -19.33
N LEU A 605 5.55 -13.82 -20.24
CA LEU A 605 5.73 -14.24 -21.62
C LEU A 605 5.01 -13.24 -22.53
N THR A 606 5.77 -12.50 -23.33
CA THR A 606 5.27 -11.59 -24.36
C THR A 606 5.64 -12.14 -25.73
N LEU A 607 4.65 -12.36 -26.58
CA LEU A 607 4.80 -12.93 -27.93
C LEU A 607 4.23 -11.94 -28.96
N PRO A 608 5.04 -11.34 -29.83
CA PRO A 608 4.56 -10.63 -31.01
C PRO A 608 4.11 -11.66 -32.06
N LEU A 609 2.83 -12.06 -32.03
CA LEU A 609 2.28 -13.04 -32.98
C LEU A 609 2.24 -12.50 -34.41
N ILE A 610 1.99 -11.20 -34.54
CA ILE A 610 2.16 -10.43 -35.80
C ILE A 610 2.89 -9.15 -35.37
N GLN A 611 4.09 -8.95 -35.92
CA GLN A 611 4.92 -7.80 -35.59
C GLN A 611 4.11 -6.50 -35.67
N ASP A 612 4.21 -5.67 -34.65
CA ASP A 612 3.54 -4.37 -34.47
C ASP A 612 2.00 -4.40 -34.50
N LYS A 613 1.38 -5.56 -34.72
CA LYS A 613 -0.08 -5.68 -34.85
C LYS A 613 -0.73 -6.55 -33.78
N LEU A 614 -0.22 -7.75 -33.52
CA LEU A 614 -0.87 -8.70 -32.62
C LEU A 614 0.11 -9.17 -31.56
N ASN A 615 -0.09 -8.68 -30.34
CA ASN A 615 0.74 -9.00 -29.19
C ASN A 615 -0.04 -9.83 -28.17
N TRP A 616 0.56 -10.91 -27.71
CA TRP A 616 0.04 -11.76 -26.67
C TRP A 616 0.93 -11.67 -25.44
N VAL A 617 0.42 -11.08 -24.36
CA VAL A 617 1.14 -10.88 -23.09
C VAL A 617 0.54 -11.77 -22.01
N ASN A 618 1.39 -12.52 -21.32
CA ASN A 618 1.00 -13.42 -20.24
C ASN A 618 1.86 -13.15 -19.01
N ASN A 619 1.22 -12.93 -17.89
CA ASN A 619 1.85 -12.82 -16.58
C ASN A 619 1.38 -13.96 -15.69
N PHE A 620 2.27 -14.68 -15.05
CA PHE A 620 1.89 -15.75 -14.17
C PHE A 620 2.57 -15.65 -12.79
N THR A 621 1.91 -16.19 -11.80
CA THR A 621 2.41 -16.38 -10.44
C THR A 621 1.95 -17.73 -9.93
N TYR A 622 2.82 -18.50 -9.32
CA TYR A 622 2.51 -19.74 -8.64
C TYR A 622 3.06 -19.71 -7.23
N MET A 623 2.18 -19.74 -6.24
CA MET A 623 2.53 -19.75 -4.82
C MET A 623 2.77 -21.18 -4.36
N HIS A 624 4.04 -21.61 -4.35
CA HIS A 624 4.40 -22.96 -3.92
C HIS A 624 4.07 -23.15 -2.44
N LYS A 625 4.45 -22.18 -1.60
CA LYS A 625 4.23 -22.20 -0.16
C LYS A 625 3.96 -20.81 0.39
N THR A 626 2.90 -20.72 1.19
CA THR A 626 2.57 -19.53 1.98
C THR A 626 2.20 -20.03 3.37
N LYS A 627 3.14 -20.01 4.31
CA LYS A 627 2.92 -20.66 5.61
C LYS A 627 3.50 -19.84 6.75
N ASN A 628 2.63 -19.40 7.64
CA ASN A 628 3.00 -19.05 9.00
C ASN A 628 3.41 -20.32 9.73
N LYS A 629 4.62 -20.37 10.28
CA LYS A 629 5.19 -21.58 10.89
C LYS A 629 4.54 -21.92 12.23
N ASP A 630 4.01 -20.90 12.92
CA ASP A 630 3.45 -21.07 14.25
C ASP A 630 1.98 -21.51 14.20
N THR A 631 1.19 -20.96 13.25
CA THR A 631 -0.24 -21.26 13.10
C THR A 631 -0.56 -22.24 11.97
N GLY A 632 0.34 -22.38 11.00
CA GLY A 632 0.09 -23.15 9.77
C GLY A 632 -0.73 -22.43 8.71
N ASN A 633 -1.29 -21.24 9.01
CA ASN A 633 -2.09 -20.43 8.10
C ASN A 633 -1.23 -19.71 7.06
N PRO A 634 -1.80 -19.29 5.90
CA PRO A 634 -1.15 -18.29 5.05
C PRO A 634 -1.12 -16.92 5.74
N LEU A 635 -0.10 -16.09 5.47
CA LEU A 635 -0.08 -14.69 5.93
C LEU A 635 -1.22 -13.88 5.32
N SER A 636 -1.44 -14.07 4.02
CA SER A 636 -2.56 -13.48 3.28
C SER A 636 -3.32 -14.55 2.51
N ILE A 637 -4.63 -14.35 2.33
CA ILE A 637 -5.45 -15.22 1.48
C ILE A 637 -5.24 -14.77 0.04
N VAL A 638 -4.35 -15.47 -0.66
CA VAL A 638 -4.01 -15.23 -2.06
C VAL A 638 -4.26 -16.49 -2.90
N PRO A 639 -4.53 -16.36 -4.20
CA PRO A 639 -4.68 -17.51 -5.09
C PRO A 639 -3.44 -18.40 -5.11
N LYS A 640 -3.63 -19.71 -5.23
CA LYS A 640 -2.52 -20.67 -5.40
C LYS A 640 -1.71 -20.39 -6.66
N TYR A 641 -2.37 -19.92 -7.71
CA TYR A 641 -1.76 -19.39 -8.92
C TYR A 641 -2.65 -18.31 -9.53
N THR A 642 -2.04 -17.43 -10.29
CA THR A 642 -2.72 -16.43 -11.11
C THR A 642 -2.08 -16.42 -12.49
N LEU A 643 -2.91 -16.48 -13.53
CA LEU A 643 -2.50 -16.28 -14.91
C LEU A 643 -3.29 -15.10 -15.48
N ASN A 644 -2.60 -14.05 -15.85
CA ASN A 644 -3.18 -12.91 -16.55
C ASN A 644 -2.69 -12.93 -18.00
N SER A 645 -3.61 -13.03 -18.93
CA SER A 645 -3.35 -13.10 -20.37
C SER A 645 -4.07 -11.97 -21.08
N SER A 646 -3.41 -11.31 -22.00
CA SER A 646 -4.03 -10.29 -22.86
C SER A 646 -3.55 -10.41 -24.28
N LEU A 647 -4.51 -10.39 -25.19
CA LEU A 647 -4.28 -10.37 -26.64
C LEU A 647 -4.70 -8.99 -27.16
N SER A 648 -3.73 -8.20 -27.61
CA SER A 648 -3.96 -6.86 -28.17
C SER A 648 -3.77 -6.91 -29.67
N TYR A 649 -4.76 -6.46 -30.41
CA TYR A 649 -4.74 -6.41 -31.87
C TYR A 649 -4.93 -4.98 -32.38
N GLN A 650 -3.89 -4.43 -33.03
CA GLN A 650 -3.97 -3.18 -33.76
C GLN A 650 -4.56 -3.47 -35.14
N ILE A 651 -5.86 -3.19 -35.30
CA ILE A 651 -6.63 -3.50 -36.54
C ILE A 651 -6.25 -2.53 -37.67
N THR A 652 -6.24 -1.22 -37.34
CA THR A 652 -5.75 -0.13 -38.16
C THR A 652 -4.91 0.83 -37.30
N ASP A 653 -4.30 1.85 -37.89
CA ASP A 653 -3.53 2.84 -37.12
C ASP A 653 -4.39 3.53 -36.03
N SER A 654 -5.70 3.63 -36.26
CA SER A 654 -6.65 4.30 -35.34
C SER A 654 -7.51 3.35 -34.52
N LEU A 655 -7.60 2.06 -34.86
CA LEU A 655 -8.53 1.11 -34.24
C LEU A 655 -7.76 -0.07 -33.63
N ASP A 656 -7.95 -0.30 -32.35
CA ASP A 656 -7.44 -1.48 -31.65
C ASP A 656 -8.55 -2.26 -30.93
N ALA A 657 -8.29 -3.54 -30.69
CA ALA A 657 -9.11 -4.39 -29.85
C ALA A 657 -8.24 -5.15 -28.85
N MET A 658 -8.79 -5.47 -27.69
CA MET A 658 -8.08 -6.23 -26.66
C MET A 658 -9.02 -7.25 -26.01
N LEU A 659 -8.56 -8.50 -25.94
CA LEU A 659 -9.16 -9.58 -25.16
C LEU A 659 -8.29 -9.81 -23.92
N THR A 660 -8.91 -9.89 -22.75
CA THR A 660 -8.23 -10.18 -21.48
C THR A 660 -8.80 -11.46 -20.86
N TYR A 661 -7.93 -12.22 -20.24
CA TYR A 661 -8.26 -13.42 -19.49
C TYR A 661 -7.46 -13.44 -18.19
N THR A 662 -8.14 -13.61 -17.07
CA THR A 662 -7.48 -13.81 -15.77
C THR A 662 -8.01 -15.08 -15.14
N GLN A 663 -7.12 -16.03 -14.87
CA GLN A 663 -7.40 -17.25 -14.13
C GLN A 663 -6.86 -17.14 -12.72
N TYR A 664 -7.73 -17.27 -11.74
CA TYR A 664 -7.37 -17.39 -10.33
C TYR A 664 -7.45 -18.84 -9.88
N GLY A 665 -6.38 -19.33 -9.26
CA GLY A 665 -6.36 -20.63 -8.63
C GLY A 665 -7.13 -20.64 -7.30
N LYS A 666 -7.26 -21.81 -6.73
CA LYS A 666 -7.90 -22.00 -5.43
C LYS A 666 -7.30 -21.09 -4.36
N GLN A 667 -8.13 -20.44 -3.55
CA GLN A 667 -7.75 -19.67 -2.37
C GLN A 667 -8.14 -20.43 -1.12
N LYS A 668 -7.16 -20.76 -0.30
CA LYS A 668 -7.38 -21.54 0.93
C LYS A 668 -7.80 -20.64 2.07
N SER A 669 -8.82 -21.08 2.79
CA SER A 669 -9.23 -20.51 4.07
C SER A 669 -8.14 -20.72 5.14
N ARG A 670 -8.20 -19.94 6.20
CA ARG A 670 -7.38 -20.18 7.40
C ARG A 670 -8.02 -21.31 8.20
N LYS A 671 -7.19 -22.18 8.78
CA LYS A 671 -7.66 -23.36 9.50
C LYS A 671 -7.41 -23.31 11.01
N ASN A 672 -6.54 -22.41 11.45
CA ASN A 672 -6.12 -22.31 12.85
C ASN A 672 -6.32 -20.88 13.37
N PRO A 673 -6.60 -20.68 14.68
CA PRO A 673 -6.58 -19.37 15.29
C PRO A 673 -5.22 -18.69 15.03
N GLU A 674 -5.22 -17.40 14.73
CA GLU A 674 -3.97 -16.65 14.55
C GLU A 674 -3.26 -16.45 15.89
N ASN A 675 -4.00 -16.39 16.97
CA ASN A 675 -3.54 -16.18 18.33
C ASN A 675 -3.41 -17.53 19.03
N ARG A 676 -2.26 -18.18 18.85
CA ARG A 676 -1.95 -19.42 19.53
C ARG A 676 -1.20 -19.15 20.81
N MET A 677 -1.89 -19.25 21.95
CA MET A 677 -1.20 -19.45 23.22
C MET A 677 -0.80 -20.90 23.41
N GLU A 678 0.38 -21.12 24.01
CA GLU A 678 1.09 -22.39 24.09
C GLU A 678 0.39 -23.55 24.83
N ASN A 679 -0.80 -23.36 25.36
CA ASN A 679 -1.47 -24.39 26.13
C ASN A 679 -2.64 -25.01 25.33
N GLY A 680 -2.34 -26.11 24.70
CA GLY A 680 -3.09 -27.10 23.91
C GLY A 680 -4.60 -27.32 24.04
N ASN A 681 -5.36 -26.50 24.74
CA ASN A 681 -6.81 -26.62 24.86
C ASN A 681 -7.54 -25.61 23.96
N ASN A 682 -7.57 -25.91 22.67
CA ASN A 682 -8.36 -25.19 21.69
C ASN A 682 -9.87 -25.46 21.84
N LYS A 683 -10.56 -24.72 22.68
CA LYS A 683 -12.03 -24.72 22.75
C LYS A 683 -12.71 -24.20 21.46
N TYR A 684 -11.95 -23.56 20.57
CA TYR A 684 -12.46 -22.97 19.32
C TYR A 684 -12.28 -23.83 18.07
N VAL A 685 -11.75 -25.05 18.19
CA VAL A 685 -11.63 -25.99 17.05
C VAL A 685 -13.01 -26.29 16.42
N ASN A 686 -14.08 -26.21 17.21
CA ASN A 686 -15.46 -26.38 16.70
C ASN A 686 -16.06 -25.13 16.02
N GLN A 687 -15.41 -23.96 16.07
CA GLN A 687 -15.84 -22.76 15.31
C GLN A 687 -15.28 -22.73 13.89
N LEU A 688 -14.41 -23.67 13.53
CA LEU A 688 -13.88 -23.86 12.18
C LEU A 688 -14.86 -24.61 11.24
N ALA A 689 -15.99 -25.09 11.75
CA ALA A 689 -17.07 -25.63 10.95
C ALA A 689 -17.70 -24.49 10.12
N GLY A 690 -17.23 -24.30 8.89
CA GLY A 690 -17.67 -23.23 7.99
C GLY A 690 -16.53 -22.46 7.33
N SER A 691 -15.26 -22.85 7.53
CA SER A 691 -14.15 -22.26 6.78
C SER A 691 -14.17 -22.77 5.33
N GLU A 692 -14.67 -21.97 4.41
CA GLU A 692 -14.78 -22.31 3.00
C GLU A 692 -13.62 -21.75 2.20
N ASP A 693 -13.09 -22.58 1.30
CA ASP A 693 -12.12 -22.16 0.29
C ASP A 693 -12.86 -21.57 -0.92
N ILE A 694 -12.24 -20.62 -1.62
CA ILE A 694 -12.70 -20.24 -2.96
C ILE A 694 -12.09 -21.19 -3.97
N GLY A 695 -12.95 -21.81 -4.81
CA GLY A 695 -12.53 -22.62 -5.96
C GLY A 695 -11.82 -21.76 -7.02
N SER A 696 -11.14 -22.39 -7.97
CA SER A 696 -10.56 -21.66 -9.10
C SER A 696 -11.64 -21.09 -10.01
N TYR A 697 -11.42 -19.90 -10.53
CA TYR A 697 -12.34 -19.20 -11.44
C TYR A 697 -11.59 -18.35 -12.45
N ALA A 698 -12.26 -18.02 -13.56
CA ALA A 698 -11.73 -17.17 -14.60
C ALA A 698 -12.62 -15.95 -14.84
N VAL A 699 -11.99 -14.85 -15.22
CA VAL A 699 -12.64 -13.59 -15.61
C VAL A 699 -12.14 -13.20 -16.99
N TRP A 700 -13.05 -12.87 -17.90
CA TRP A 700 -12.75 -12.43 -19.26
C TRP A 700 -13.18 -10.98 -19.45
N GLY A 701 -12.47 -10.25 -20.30
CA GLY A 701 -12.84 -8.91 -20.71
C GLY A 701 -12.56 -8.69 -22.19
N LEU A 702 -13.35 -7.82 -22.80
CA LEU A 702 -13.20 -7.43 -24.20
C LEU A 702 -13.31 -5.92 -24.30
N SER A 703 -12.44 -5.28 -25.09
CA SER A 703 -12.54 -3.85 -25.37
C SER A 703 -12.08 -3.51 -26.78
N ALA A 704 -12.54 -2.37 -27.28
CA ALA A 704 -12.08 -1.75 -28.49
C ALA A 704 -11.80 -0.27 -28.27
N GLY A 705 -10.74 0.24 -28.86
CA GLY A 705 -10.32 1.63 -28.80
C GLY A 705 -10.24 2.25 -30.18
N TYR A 706 -10.67 3.50 -30.30
CA TYR A 706 -10.60 4.28 -31.53
C TYR A 706 -9.98 5.66 -31.24
N ASN A 707 -8.90 5.98 -31.99
CA ASN A 707 -8.21 7.28 -31.91
C ASN A 707 -8.49 8.09 -33.17
N TRP A 708 -9.15 9.22 -33.01
CA TRP A 708 -9.43 10.14 -34.11
C TRP A 708 -8.44 11.30 -34.11
N LYS A 709 -7.51 11.28 -35.08
CA LYS A 709 -6.49 12.33 -35.32
C LYS A 709 -5.70 12.72 -34.07
N ASP A 710 -5.44 11.77 -33.16
CA ASP A 710 -4.76 11.96 -31.87
C ASP A 710 -5.42 13.00 -30.94
N THR A 711 -6.57 13.54 -31.35
CA THR A 711 -7.32 14.55 -30.59
C THR A 711 -8.40 13.94 -29.72
N ILE A 712 -9.11 12.93 -30.23
CA ILE A 712 -10.17 12.24 -29.48
C ILE A 712 -9.87 10.75 -29.43
N SER A 713 -9.78 10.23 -28.22
CA SER A 713 -9.65 8.79 -27.96
C SER A 713 -10.94 8.29 -27.31
N ILE A 714 -11.50 7.22 -27.86
CA ILE A 714 -12.69 6.55 -27.32
C ILE A 714 -12.33 5.10 -27.08
N ARG A 715 -12.66 4.58 -25.91
CA ARG A 715 -12.58 3.14 -25.62
C ARG A 715 -13.89 2.67 -25.01
N VAL A 716 -14.40 1.55 -25.52
CA VAL A 716 -15.56 0.86 -24.96
C VAL A 716 -15.18 -0.58 -24.63
N GLY A 717 -15.81 -1.14 -23.62
CA GLY A 717 -15.51 -2.52 -23.27
C GLY A 717 -16.51 -3.13 -22.31
N VAL A 718 -16.32 -4.43 -22.10
CA VAL A 718 -17.05 -5.27 -21.17
C VAL A 718 -16.04 -5.93 -20.23
N SER A 719 -16.15 -5.68 -18.97
CA SER A 719 -15.42 -6.41 -17.94
C SER A 719 -16.26 -7.60 -17.45
N ASN A 720 -15.58 -8.68 -17.06
CA ASN A 720 -16.22 -9.92 -16.61
C ASN A 720 -17.31 -10.42 -17.57
N LEU A 721 -16.94 -10.64 -18.83
CA LEU A 721 -17.82 -10.97 -19.95
C LEU A 721 -18.80 -12.12 -19.66
N PHE A 722 -18.41 -13.10 -18.85
CA PHE A 722 -19.23 -14.27 -18.48
C PHE A 722 -19.90 -14.16 -17.11
N ASP A 723 -19.94 -12.97 -16.51
CA ASP A 723 -20.61 -12.65 -15.26
C ASP A 723 -20.21 -13.55 -14.08
N LYS A 724 -18.93 -13.90 -13.98
CA LYS A 724 -18.42 -14.71 -12.88
C LYS A 724 -18.30 -13.86 -11.61
N ARG A 725 -19.19 -14.06 -10.64
CA ARG A 725 -19.20 -13.33 -9.38
C ARG A 725 -18.59 -14.14 -8.25
N ILE A 726 -17.92 -13.44 -7.34
CA ILE A 726 -17.49 -13.94 -6.04
C ILE A 726 -18.16 -13.07 -4.99
N TYR A 727 -18.86 -13.72 -4.07
CA TYR A 727 -19.55 -13.05 -2.98
C TYR A 727 -18.86 -13.30 -1.65
N ARG A 728 -18.80 -12.26 -0.86
CA ARG A 728 -18.42 -12.36 0.54
C ARG A 728 -19.51 -13.14 1.28
N SER A 729 -19.11 -14.04 2.19
CA SER A 729 -20.03 -14.90 2.94
C SER A 729 -20.25 -14.37 4.36
N SER A 730 -21.49 -14.54 4.89
CA SER A 730 -21.85 -14.21 6.28
C SER A 730 -21.14 -15.09 7.30
N SER A 731 -20.84 -16.31 6.91
CA SER A 731 -20.01 -17.22 7.70
C SER A 731 -18.53 -16.87 7.63
N SER A 732 -18.16 -15.71 7.05
CA SER A 732 -16.80 -15.21 7.02
C SER A 732 -16.33 -14.82 8.43
N THR A 733 -16.30 -15.81 9.30
CA THR A 733 -15.44 -15.77 10.47
C THR A 733 -14.00 -15.60 9.99
N ASN A 734 -13.08 -15.29 10.86
CA ASN A 734 -11.66 -15.05 10.60
C ASN A 734 -10.96 -16.07 9.70
N TYR A 735 -11.62 -17.13 9.30
CA TYR A 735 -11.04 -18.33 8.70
C TYR A 735 -11.50 -18.57 7.26
N ASN A 736 -12.64 -18.00 6.85
CA ASN A 736 -13.21 -18.19 5.52
C ASN A 736 -12.43 -17.42 4.44
N ALA A 737 -12.26 -17.99 3.26
CA ALA A 737 -11.64 -17.31 2.13
C ALA A 737 -12.58 -16.31 1.42
N HIS A 738 -13.90 -16.43 1.59
CA HIS A 738 -14.90 -15.51 1.04
C HIS A 738 -14.94 -14.18 1.80
N THR A 739 -13.85 -13.43 1.77
CA THR A 739 -13.68 -12.17 2.52
C THR A 739 -13.92 -10.91 1.68
N TYR A 740 -14.26 -11.04 0.39
CA TYR A 740 -14.45 -9.94 -0.54
C TYR A 740 -15.46 -10.30 -1.65
N ASN A 741 -15.96 -9.26 -2.33
CA ASN A 741 -16.73 -9.39 -3.55
C ASN A 741 -15.87 -9.13 -4.78
N GLU A 742 -15.99 -9.98 -5.82
CA GLU A 742 -15.61 -9.64 -7.19
C GLU A 742 -16.88 -9.26 -7.97
N PRO A 743 -16.86 -8.10 -8.66
CA PRO A 743 -18.05 -7.58 -9.34
C PRO A 743 -18.44 -8.44 -10.53
N GLY A 744 -19.71 -8.38 -10.90
CA GLY A 744 -20.28 -9.01 -12.07
C GLY A 744 -19.88 -8.32 -13.38
N ARG A 745 -20.62 -8.65 -14.46
CA ARG A 745 -20.44 -8.04 -15.77
C ARG A 745 -20.73 -6.55 -15.71
N ALA A 746 -19.84 -5.75 -16.31
CA ALA A 746 -20.05 -4.31 -16.41
C ALA A 746 -19.59 -3.79 -17.77
N TYR A 747 -20.29 -2.79 -18.29
CA TYR A 747 -19.98 -2.08 -19.52
C TYR A 747 -19.30 -0.76 -19.19
N TYR A 748 -18.18 -0.47 -19.82
CA TYR A 748 -17.48 0.78 -19.60
C TYR A 748 -17.18 1.54 -20.89
N ALA A 749 -17.08 2.84 -20.74
CA ALA A 749 -16.66 3.73 -21.82
C ALA A 749 -15.72 4.80 -21.28
N THR A 750 -14.71 5.14 -22.06
CA THR A 750 -13.83 6.28 -21.84
C THR A 750 -13.85 7.17 -23.09
N VAL A 751 -13.96 8.47 -22.88
CA VAL A 751 -13.76 9.49 -23.93
C VAL A 751 -12.68 10.44 -23.40
N LYS A 752 -11.64 10.67 -24.19
CA LYS A 752 -10.56 11.61 -23.87
C LYS A 752 -10.38 12.57 -25.04
N TYR A 753 -10.41 13.86 -24.73
CA TYR A 753 -10.04 14.93 -25.63
C TYR A 753 -8.65 15.45 -25.27
N THR A 754 -7.77 15.55 -26.28
CA THR A 754 -6.38 16.03 -26.11
C THR A 754 -6.18 17.24 -27.04
N PHE A 755 -5.55 18.30 -26.56
CA PHE A 755 -5.29 19.54 -27.30
C PHE A 755 -3.89 20.08 -27.01
#